data_1cb9b0cf6f012e0df1f777badb08e063
#
_entry.id   1cb9b0cf6f012e0df1f777badb08e063
#
_cell.length_a   1.000
_cell.length_b   1.000
_cell.length_c   1.000
_cell.angle_alpha   90.00
_cell.angle_beta   90.00
_cell.angle_gamma   90.00
#
_symmetry.space_group_name_H-M   'P 1'
#
loop_
_entity.id
_entity.type
_entity.pdbx_description
1 polymer ?
#
loop_
_entity_poly.entity_id
_entity_poly.type
_entity_poly.pdbx_seq_one_letter_code
_entity_poly.pdbx_strand_id
1 'polypeptide(L)'
;MKKLLSLPPNLVGSFHEITELPKNEWFCTNDPVGKKLGSGGGTTWLLRAAYEANDEGRTFDEWLAADKRLLLHAGGQSRRLPSYAPSGKILTPLPVFRWERGQSLHQDLLSLQVPLYKRIMDIAPKGLNTMIVSGDVYIRSTEPLQAIPEDADIVCYGLWLGPEIAKDHGVFVSTRENPTELKYMLQKPSVETLSSLFADHFYLTDIGVWILSDRAVKVLMQHSSAVGKELDGDVINYDMYGEFGCALGSEPVIKDAAVNDLKVAILPLPGGEFYHFGTSHELLSSMLAIQNLVSDQREIMHHDRKPHPSIFVQNTEVKIKWNENNRNIWVENAFIGAGWTLTKDNIVTGVPENNWTLTLGEGQCVDIVPIGEDQWAVRPYGFNDKFRGDLAEVEYLGGSFAEWAKERGICIDDIEGRHDLQAARIFPIVSNVDDMGVVLRWMLFDPSLEEGKAIWAASRRVCADEISSEANLCRLVAQRTKLRCQNLAVIAKNWEHSVFYQADLESTARDYGRYDIPLPSPLPSSASLLTRTKDAMFRSEALRFAGKDGGKYEEEAFSLLRQGLTDEALRVRQCPRLSVYADQIVWGRSPVRIDIAGGWTDTPPFCLMEGGNVVNLAIKLNGQPPLQTYVKPCSEPHIVLRSIDLGASETITTYEELAAFNKVGSPFSIPKAALSLSGFLPQFCKDQYNSLEEQLRAFGCGLEVTLLSAIPAGSGLGTSSVLAATVLGALSDFCGLGWDKAEIGHRTLVLEQLLTTGGGWQDQFGGLLPGIKLLQTERGFCQNPEVRYMPDALFTLPEYKACHLLYYTGITRTAKTILAEIVRRMFLNEHDELAQLREMKAHALDMFDAIQRMDFERMGRLVGKTWKQNQALDLGTNPPAVEALTRLVDDLCLGYKLPGAGGGGYLYMVAKDEDAAARIRRILSENRPNDKARFVEMSLCQNGFQVSRS
;
A
#
# COMPACT_ATOMS: atom_id res chain seq x y z
N MET A 1 -14.22 -3.26 -9.20
CA MET A 1 -13.55 -3.24 -10.53
C MET A 1 -13.25 -4.67 -10.95
N LYS A 2 -13.72 -5.10 -12.13
CA LYS A 2 -13.44 -6.42 -12.71
C LYS A 2 -12.06 -6.43 -13.35
N LYS A 3 -11.35 -7.55 -13.29
CA LYS A 3 -10.03 -7.73 -13.90
C LYS A 3 -10.14 -8.83 -14.94
N LEU A 4 -9.75 -8.51 -16.16
CA LEU A 4 -9.83 -9.40 -17.33
C LEU A 4 -8.42 -9.66 -17.84
N LEU A 5 -7.99 -10.91 -17.92
CA LEU A 5 -6.64 -11.29 -18.28
C LEU A 5 -6.62 -12.11 -19.58
N SER A 6 -5.79 -11.69 -20.53
CA SER A 6 -5.36 -12.54 -21.64
C SER A 6 -4.07 -13.23 -21.24
N LEU A 7 -4.12 -14.56 -21.09
CA LEU A 7 -3.04 -15.38 -20.55
C LEU A 7 -2.61 -16.46 -21.59
N PRO A 8 -1.42 -17.08 -21.42
CA PRO A 8 -1.09 -18.29 -22.15
C PRO A 8 -2.14 -19.40 -21.92
N PRO A 9 -2.48 -20.21 -22.93
CA PRO A 9 -3.54 -21.23 -22.86
C PRO A 9 -3.41 -22.17 -21.64
N ASN A 10 -2.20 -22.60 -21.34
CA ASN A 10 -1.91 -23.49 -20.21
C ASN A 10 -2.22 -22.83 -18.84
N LEU A 11 -1.99 -21.53 -18.73
CA LEU A 11 -2.20 -20.80 -17.48
C LEU A 11 -3.68 -20.52 -17.21
N VAL A 12 -4.52 -20.37 -18.23
CA VAL A 12 -5.96 -20.07 -18.07
C VAL A 12 -6.65 -21.12 -17.20
N GLY A 13 -6.39 -22.42 -17.44
CA GLY A 13 -7.00 -23.52 -16.68
C GLY A 13 -6.57 -23.58 -15.21
N SER A 14 -5.35 -23.18 -14.90
CA SER A 14 -4.74 -23.30 -13.57
C SER A 14 -4.72 -22.00 -12.79
N PHE A 15 -5.03 -20.85 -13.40
CA PHE A 15 -4.82 -19.52 -12.83
C PHE A 15 -5.44 -19.36 -11.44
N HIS A 16 -6.71 -19.68 -11.29
CA HIS A 16 -7.43 -19.51 -10.01
C HIS A 16 -6.94 -20.48 -8.92
N GLU A 17 -6.47 -21.67 -9.32
CA GLU A 17 -5.94 -22.65 -8.39
C GLU A 17 -4.57 -22.22 -7.84
N ILE A 18 -3.69 -21.73 -8.72
CA ILE A 18 -2.32 -21.36 -8.33
C ILE A 18 -2.19 -19.96 -7.72
N THR A 19 -3.13 -19.05 -7.98
CA THR A 19 -3.11 -17.68 -7.46
C THR A 19 -4.07 -17.47 -6.29
N GLU A 20 -5.04 -18.37 -6.10
CA GLU A 20 -6.16 -18.25 -5.13
C GLU A 20 -7.04 -17.01 -5.36
N LEU A 21 -6.92 -16.31 -6.50
CA LEU A 21 -7.72 -15.14 -6.83
C LEU A 21 -9.16 -15.52 -7.19
N PRO A 22 -10.17 -14.78 -6.71
CA PRO A 22 -11.57 -15.17 -6.82
C PRO A 22 -12.14 -14.99 -8.24
N LYS A 23 -12.87 -15.99 -8.74
CA LYS A 23 -13.47 -16.02 -10.10
C LYS A 23 -14.50 -14.90 -10.36
N ASN A 24 -15.14 -14.39 -9.31
CA ASN A 24 -16.13 -13.32 -9.44
C ASN A 24 -15.51 -11.94 -9.71
N GLU A 25 -14.20 -11.77 -9.45
CA GLU A 25 -13.46 -10.54 -9.72
C GLU A 25 -12.50 -10.66 -10.90
N TRP A 26 -11.96 -11.86 -11.12
CA TRP A 26 -10.94 -12.15 -12.12
C TRP A 26 -11.47 -13.10 -13.17
N PHE A 27 -11.41 -12.69 -14.43
CA PHE A 27 -11.75 -13.49 -15.59
C PHE A 27 -10.50 -13.71 -16.44
N CYS A 28 -10.29 -14.92 -16.91
CA CYS A 28 -9.12 -15.29 -17.70
C CYS A 28 -9.54 -15.97 -18.99
N THR A 29 -8.89 -15.60 -20.09
CA THR A 29 -8.98 -16.29 -21.37
C THR A 29 -7.65 -16.23 -22.11
N ASN A 30 -7.51 -16.98 -23.19
CA ASN A 30 -6.39 -16.93 -24.12
C ASN A 30 -6.86 -16.55 -25.53
N ASP A 31 -5.96 -16.01 -26.31
CA ASP A 31 -6.21 -15.83 -27.74
C ASP A 31 -6.43 -17.19 -28.43
N PRO A 32 -7.26 -17.26 -29.46
CA PRO A 32 -7.47 -18.50 -30.21
C PRO A 32 -6.16 -19.10 -30.72
N VAL A 33 -5.97 -20.39 -30.46
CA VAL A 33 -4.73 -21.10 -30.85
C VAL A 33 -4.49 -20.98 -32.36
N GLY A 34 -3.29 -20.59 -32.75
CA GLY A 34 -2.88 -20.45 -34.15
C GLY A 34 -3.32 -19.14 -34.83
N LYS A 35 -4.11 -18.27 -34.18
CA LYS A 35 -4.47 -16.96 -34.73
C LYS A 35 -3.60 -15.88 -34.06
N LYS A 36 -3.07 -14.94 -34.85
CA LYS A 36 -2.45 -13.71 -34.34
C LYS A 36 -3.49 -12.61 -34.41
N LEU A 37 -3.96 -12.13 -33.27
CA LEU A 37 -5.02 -11.13 -33.22
C LEU A 37 -4.49 -9.69 -33.09
N GLY A 38 -3.20 -9.50 -32.74
CA GLY A 38 -2.66 -8.20 -32.37
C GLY A 38 -3.24 -7.70 -31.02
N SER A 39 -2.76 -6.56 -30.56
CA SER A 39 -3.16 -6.02 -29.25
C SER A 39 -4.61 -5.54 -29.22
N GLY A 40 -5.11 -4.93 -30.30
CA GLY A 40 -6.51 -4.49 -30.42
C GLY A 40 -7.49 -5.66 -30.63
N GLY A 41 -7.14 -6.61 -31.50
CA GLY A 41 -7.93 -7.82 -31.70
C GLY A 41 -7.98 -8.70 -30.44
N GLY A 42 -6.86 -8.85 -29.71
CA GLY A 42 -6.80 -9.53 -28.41
C GLY A 42 -7.68 -8.85 -27.36
N THR A 43 -7.73 -7.52 -27.33
CA THR A 43 -8.65 -6.76 -26.48
C THR A 43 -10.11 -7.08 -26.79
N THR A 44 -10.47 -7.09 -28.08
CA THR A 44 -11.82 -7.43 -28.53
C THR A 44 -12.20 -8.87 -28.17
N TRP A 45 -11.30 -9.81 -28.39
CA TRP A 45 -11.50 -11.21 -28.01
C TRP A 45 -11.75 -11.37 -26.50
N LEU A 46 -10.92 -10.73 -25.67
CA LEU A 46 -11.03 -10.77 -24.21
C LEU A 46 -12.36 -10.18 -23.73
N LEU A 47 -12.80 -9.05 -24.30
CA LEU A 47 -14.07 -8.40 -23.94
C LEU A 47 -15.28 -9.25 -24.35
N ARG A 48 -15.27 -9.85 -25.56
CA ARG A 48 -16.33 -10.76 -26.03
C ARG A 48 -16.43 -11.98 -25.11
N ALA A 49 -15.32 -12.64 -24.83
CA ALA A 49 -15.29 -13.82 -23.97
C ALA A 49 -15.77 -13.52 -22.55
N ALA A 50 -15.41 -12.34 -22.01
CA ALA A 50 -15.84 -11.92 -20.68
C ALA A 50 -17.33 -11.58 -20.62
N TYR A 51 -17.86 -10.95 -21.67
CA TYR A 51 -19.30 -10.68 -21.82
C TYR A 51 -20.10 -11.97 -21.93
N GLU A 52 -19.74 -12.87 -22.86
CA GLU A 52 -20.40 -14.16 -23.04
C GLU A 52 -20.43 -15.02 -21.78
N ALA A 53 -19.38 -14.93 -20.95
CA ALA A 53 -19.31 -15.68 -19.70
C ALA A 53 -20.12 -15.06 -18.54
N ASN A 54 -20.40 -13.75 -18.57
CA ASN A 54 -20.96 -13.02 -17.43
C ASN A 54 -21.89 -11.86 -17.86
N ASP A 55 -22.75 -12.06 -18.84
CA ASP A 55 -23.70 -11.03 -19.32
C ASP A 55 -24.83 -10.74 -18.31
N GLU A 56 -25.16 -11.70 -17.47
CA GLU A 56 -26.24 -11.62 -16.48
C GLU A 56 -27.59 -11.17 -17.09
N GLY A 57 -27.80 -11.46 -18.40
CA GLY A 57 -28.98 -11.04 -19.13
C GLY A 57 -29.02 -9.56 -19.54
N ARG A 58 -27.87 -8.85 -19.42
CA ARG A 58 -27.69 -7.44 -19.83
C ARG A 58 -27.29 -7.37 -21.31
N THR A 59 -27.68 -6.29 -21.97
CA THR A 59 -27.11 -5.92 -23.28
C THR A 59 -25.64 -5.56 -23.13
N PHE A 60 -24.86 -5.58 -24.20
CA PHE A 60 -23.44 -5.24 -24.15
C PHE A 60 -23.20 -3.81 -23.65
N ASP A 61 -24.05 -2.86 -24.04
CA ASP A 61 -23.97 -1.47 -23.57
C ASP A 61 -24.22 -1.35 -22.05
N GLU A 62 -25.24 -2.05 -21.54
CA GLU A 62 -25.51 -2.10 -20.10
C GLU A 62 -24.37 -2.79 -19.35
N TRP A 63 -23.79 -3.84 -19.90
CA TRP A 63 -22.66 -4.54 -19.31
C TRP A 63 -21.38 -3.68 -19.29
N LEU A 64 -21.12 -2.92 -20.39
CA LEU A 64 -20.00 -1.97 -20.42
C LEU A 64 -20.16 -0.87 -19.36
N ALA A 65 -21.35 -0.30 -19.22
CA ALA A 65 -21.62 0.80 -18.31
C ALA A 65 -21.70 0.38 -16.83
N ALA A 66 -21.94 -0.91 -16.53
CA ALA A 66 -22.20 -1.38 -15.17
C ALA A 66 -20.95 -1.37 -14.27
N ASP A 67 -19.79 -1.73 -14.81
CA ASP A 67 -18.57 -1.94 -14.03
C ASP A 67 -17.35 -1.28 -14.66
N LYS A 68 -16.47 -0.73 -13.81
CA LYS A 68 -15.10 -0.43 -14.22
C LYS A 68 -14.30 -1.72 -14.37
N ARG A 69 -13.45 -1.81 -15.40
CA ARG A 69 -12.64 -3.00 -15.69
C ARG A 69 -11.19 -2.69 -16.05
N LEU A 70 -10.34 -3.62 -15.68
CA LEU A 70 -8.92 -3.60 -15.98
C LEU A 70 -8.61 -4.78 -16.90
N LEU A 71 -8.12 -4.52 -18.10
CA LEU A 71 -7.66 -5.51 -19.05
C LEU A 71 -6.14 -5.60 -19.01
N LEU A 72 -5.64 -6.80 -18.73
CA LEU A 72 -4.21 -7.09 -18.66
C LEU A 72 -3.82 -8.05 -19.79
N HIS A 73 -2.97 -7.58 -20.70
CA HIS A 73 -2.42 -8.40 -21.76
C HIS A 73 -1.11 -9.06 -21.32
N ALA A 74 -1.18 -10.34 -20.97
CA ALA A 74 -0.06 -11.14 -20.50
C ALA A 74 0.15 -12.42 -21.33
N GLY A 75 -0.48 -12.52 -22.48
CA GLY A 75 -0.27 -13.59 -23.46
C GLY A 75 1.04 -13.43 -24.23
N GLY A 76 1.28 -14.37 -25.14
CA GLY A 76 2.44 -14.36 -26.02
C GLY A 76 3.46 -15.45 -25.70
N GLN A 77 4.39 -15.69 -26.65
CA GLN A 77 5.34 -16.81 -26.59
C GLN A 77 6.51 -16.60 -25.61
N SER A 78 6.68 -15.40 -25.07
CA SER A 78 7.78 -15.04 -24.12
C SER A 78 9.18 -15.48 -24.56
N ARG A 79 9.47 -15.45 -25.87
CA ARG A 79 10.69 -15.96 -26.49
C ARG A 79 11.99 -15.44 -25.85
N ARG A 80 12.02 -14.19 -25.40
CA ARG A 80 13.20 -13.52 -24.82
C ARG A 80 13.32 -13.67 -23.30
N LEU A 81 12.35 -14.35 -22.67
CA LEU A 81 12.36 -14.69 -21.24
C LEU A 81 11.79 -16.10 -21.06
N PRO A 82 12.54 -17.14 -21.49
CA PRO A 82 12.04 -18.51 -21.52
C PRO A 82 11.60 -19.03 -20.17
N SER A 83 12.32 -18.74 -19.10
CA SER A 83 12.07 -19.23 -17.73
C SER A 83 10.66 -18.96 -17.23
N TYR A 84 10.04 -17.86 -17.66
CA TYR A 84 8.69 -17.48 -17.24
C TYR A 84 7.65 -17.60 -18.36
N ALA A 85 8.00 -18.23 -19.48
CA ALA A 85 7.04 -18.52 -20.54
C ALA A 85 5.95 -19.51 -20.10
N PRO A 86 6.24 -20.61 -19.36
CA PRO A 86 5.23 -21.55 -18.91
C PRO A 86 4.22 -20.97 -17.93
N SER A 87 4.68 -20.19 -16.95
CA SER A 87 3.83 -19.58 -15.90
C SER A 87 3.28 -18.21 -16.28
N GLY A 88 3.63 -17.68 -17.46
CA GLY A 88 3.33 -16.30 -17.87
C GLY A 88 4.19 -15.27 -17.14
N LYS A 89 4.70 -14.28 -17.85
CA LYS A 89 5.55 -13.20 -17.30
C LYS A 89 4.89 -12.44 -16.16
N ILE A 90 3.57 -12.30 -16.21
CA ILE A 90 2.79 -11.56 -15.21
C ILE A 90 2.87 -12.19 -13.80
N LEU A 91 3.12 -13.50 -13.71
CA LEU A 91 3.32 -14.22 -12.45
C LEU A 91 4.81 -14.43 -12.12
N THR A 92 5.71 -13.62 -12.71
CA THR A 92 7.13 -13.63 -12.34
C THR A 92 7.28 -13.21 -10.88
N PRO A 93 7.81 -14.08 -9.98
CA PRO A 93 8.07 -13.69 -8.61
C PRO A 93 9.14 -12.62 -8.53
N LEU A 94 8.89 -11.54 -7.79
CA LEU A 94 9.84 -10.46 -7.61
C LEU A 94 10.28 -10.35 -6.15
N PRO A 95 11.58 -10.20 -5.86
CA PRO A 95 12.07 -9.97 -4.51
C PRO A 95 11.45 -8.74 -3.87
N VAL A 96 11.23 -8.78 -2.56
CA VAL A 96 10.83 -7.61 -1.78
C VAL A 96 11.84 -6.48 -1.97
N PHE A 97 11.36 -5.27 -2.20
CA PHE A 97 12.20 -4.10 -2.36
C PHE A 97 12.76 -3.67 -1.00
N ARG A 98 14.08 -3.60 -0.87
CA ARG A 98 14.76 -3.35 0.41
C ARG A 98 14.47 -1.97 1.04
N TRP A 99 13.85 -1.05 0.29
CA TRP A 99 13.50 0.29 0.71
C TRP A 99 12.00 0.46 0.99
N GLU A 100 11.16 -0.51 0.68
CA GLU A 100 9.70 -0.45 0.86
C GLU A 100 9.24 -1.43 1.94
N ARG A 101 8.32 -0.97 2.79
CA ARG A 101 7.72 -1.76 3.86
C ARG A 101 6.34 -2.26 3.45
N GLY A 102 5.95 -3.43 3.93
CA GLY A 102 4.62 -4.00 3.73
C GLY A 102 4.48 -4.81 2.45
N GLN A 103 5.59 -5.15 1.77
CA GLN A 103 5.52 -6.03 0.61
C GLN A 103 5.46 -7.49 1.00
N SER A 104 4.73 -8.30 0.23
CA SER A 104 4.63 -9.74 0.45
C SER A 104 5.88 -10.49 -0.01
N LEU A 105 6.33 -11.46 0.80
CA LEU A 105 7.46 -12.33 0.44
C LEU A 105 7.14 -13.28 -0.75
N HIS A 106 5.88 -13.38 -1.15
CA HIS A 106 5.44 -14.16 -2.31
C HIS A 106 4.86 -13.29 -3.43
N GLN A 107 5.18 -11.99 -3.43
CA GLN A 107 4.73 -11.07 -4.47
C GLN A 107 5.22 -11.46 -5.86
N ASP A 108 4.44 -11.12 -6.86
CA ASP A 108 4.73 -11.27 -8.27
C ASP A 108 4.44 -9.95 -9.02
N LEU A 109 4.72 -9.94 -10.31
CA LEU A 109 4.52 -8.75 -11.12
C LEU A 109 3.04 -8.34 -11.17
N LEU A 110 2.09 -9.28 -11.16
CA LEU A 110 0.65 -9.01 -11.14
C LEU A 110 0.23 -8.25 -9.87
N SER A 111 0.61 -8.78 -8.71
CA SER A 111 0.26 -8.21 -7.41
C SER A 111 0.85 -6.81 -7.22
N LEU A 112 2.03 -6.54 -7.80
CA LEU A 112 2.67 -5.22 -7.73
C LEU A 112 2.06 -4.17 -8.67
N GLN A 113 1.50 -4.57 -9.81
CA GLN A 113 0.91 -3.65 -10.80
C GLN A 113 -0.48 -3.14 -10.39
N VAL A 114 -1.34 -4.05 -9.92
CA VAL A 114 -2.78 -3.80 -9.71
C VAL A 114 -3.08 -2.61 -8.79
N PRO A 115 -2.36 -2.35 -7.69
CA PRO A 115 -2.65 -1.22 -6.82
C PRO A 115 -2.60 0.16 -7.51
N LEU A 116 -1.63 0.41 -8.38
CA LEU A 116 -1.57 1.66 -9.14
C LEU A 116 -2.75 1.80 -10.11
N TYR A 117 -3.06 0.75 -10.85
CA TYR A 117 -4.17 0.76 -11.81
C TYR A 117 -5.52 0.97 -11.13
N LYS A 118 -5.71 0.38 -9.94
CA LYS A 118 -6.89 0.63 -9.13
C LYS A 118 -7.00 2.11 -8.74
N ARG A 119 -5.93 2.72 -8.23
CA ARG A 119 -5.91 4.14 -7.86
C ARG A 119 -6.26 5.06 -9.05
N ILE A 120 -5.71 4.78 -10.24
CA ILE A 120 -6.02 5.54 -11.46
C ILE A 120 -7.50 5.38 -11.82
N MET A 121 -8.04 4.16 -11.79
CA MET A 121 -9.44 3.91 -12.10
C MET A 121 -10.40 4.51 -11.06
N ASP A 122 -10.00 4.59 -9.80
CA ASP A 122 -10.82 5.19 -8.74
C ASP A 122 -11.06 6.69 -8.97
N ILE A 123 -10.09 7.40 -9.56
CA ILE A 123 -10.24 8.83 -9.93
C ILE A 123 -10.79 9.04 -11.34
N ALA A 124 -10.89 8.00 -12.17
CA ALA A 124 -11.41 8.14 -13.53
C ALA A 124 -12.89 8.56 -13.53
N PRO A 125 -13.29 9.56 -14.37
CA PRO A 125 -14.67 9.99 -14.51
C PRO A 125 -15.63 8.87 -14.90
N LYS A 126 -16.92 9.07 -14.65
CA LYS A 126 -17.98 8.17 -15.14
C LYS A 126 -17.95 8.15 -16.66
N GLY A 127 -17.99 6.96 -17.25
CA GLY A 127 -17.89 6.78 -18.70
C GLY A 127 -16.52 6.32 -19.17
N LEU A 128 -15.44 6.57 -18.43
CA LEU A 128 -14.11 5.97 -18.63
C LEU A 128 -14.04 4.67 -17.83
N ASN A 129 -14.60 3.59 -18.36
CA ASN A 129 -14.83 2.36 -17.62
C ASN A 129 -13.82 1.25 -17.91
N THR A 130 -13.00 1.36 -18.95
CA THR A 130 -12.13 0.29 -19.42
C THR A 130 -10.66 0.76 -19.45
N MET A 131 -9.81 0.16 -18.61
CA MET A 131 -8.36 0.36 -18.66
C MET A 131 -7.70 -0.83 -19.35
N ILE A 132 -6.76 -0.55 -20.26
CA ILE A 132 -5.96 -1.56 -20.96
C ILE A 132 -4.50 -1.35 -20.58
N VAL A 133 -3.82 -2.43 -20.15
CA VAL A 133 -2.42 -2.38 -19.71
C VAL A 133 -1.62 -3.59 -20.18
N SER A 134 -0.29 -3.41 -20.25
CA SER A 134 0.65 -4.50 -20.52
C SER A 134 0.98 -5.28 -19.24
N GLY A 135 1.12 -6.60 -19.36
CA GLY A 135 1.37 -7.50 -18.23
C GLY A 135 2.86 -7.71 -17.89
N ASP A 136 3.80 -7.20 -18.69
CA ASP A 136 5.25 -7.40 -18.49
C ASP A 136 6.00 -6.13 -18.06
N VAL A 137 5.27 -5.20 -17.41
CA VAL A 137 5.83 -3.94 -16.92
C VAL A 137 5.51 -3.74 -15.43
N TYR A 138 6.37 -3.05 -14.71
CA TYR A 138 6.09 -2.48 -13.39
C TYR A 138 6.18 -0.97 -13.47
N ILE A 139 5.09 -0.30 -13.10
CA ILE A 139 4.96 1.15 -13.16
C ILE A 139 4.77 1.68 -11.74
N ARG A 140 5.54 2.70 -11.36
CA ARG A 140 5.41 3.43 -10.11
C ARG A 140 4.95 4.86 -10.38
N SER A 141 4.18 5.40 -9.44
CA SER A 141 3.87 6.83 -9.34
C SER A 141 4.15 7.26 -7.91
N THR A 142 5.10 8.14 -7.72
CA THR A 142 5.56 8.60 -6.40
C THR A 142 4.91 9.90 -5.95
N GLU A 143 4.15 10.55 -6.85
CA GLU A 143 3.43 11.78 -6.59
C GLU A 143 1.90 11.57 -6.71
N PRO A 144 1.08 12.45 -6.13
CA PRO A 144 -0.37 12.39 -6.26
C PRO A 144 -0.84 12.42 -7.71
N LEU A 145 -1.80 11.56 -8.05
CA LEU A 145 -2.38 11.51 -9.39
C LEU A 145 -3.16 12.79 -9.71
N GLN A 146 -3.00 13.29 -10.94
CA GLN A 146 -3.72 14.45 -11.44
C GLN A 146 -5.17 14.10 -11.80
N ALA A 147 -6.04 15.10 -11.81
CA ALA A 147 -7.42 14.93 -12.26
C ALA A 147 -7.46 14.55 -13.75
N ILE A 148 -8.33 13.62 -14.07
CA ILE A 148 -8.56 13.15 -15.45
C ILE A 148 -9.66 14.02 -16.09
N PRO A 149 -9.48 14.51 -17.33
CA PRO A 149 -10.51 15.28 -18.04
C PRO A 149 -11.83 14.52 -18.18
N GLU A 150 -12.96 15.17 -17.88
CA GLU A 150 -14.29 14.53 -17.89
C GLU A 150 -14.85 14.27 -19.30
N ASP A 151 -14.36 15.01 -20.30
CA ASP A 151 -14.85 14.97 -21.69
C ASP A 151 -13.96 14.13 -22.63
N ALA A 152 -12.97 13.42 -22.10
CA ALA A 152 -12.11 12.54 -22.89
C ALA A 152 -12.78 11.21 -23.20
N ASP A 153 -12.65 10.73 -24.44
CA ASP A 153 -12.99 9.36 -24.84
C ASP A 153 -11.85 8.38 -24.51
N ILE A 154 -10.61 8.86 -24.62
CA ILE A 154 -9.40 8.08 -24.34
C ILE A 154 -8.44 8.91 -23.51
N VAL A 155 -7.85 8.29 -22.49
CA VAL A 155 -6.76 8.87 -21.70
C VAL A 155 -5.57 7.95 -21.77
N CYS A 156 -4.44 8.46 -22.22
CA CYS A 156 -3.17 7.74 -22.31
C CYS A 156 -2.18 8.33 -21.30
N TYR A 157 -1.60 7.47 -20.48
CA TYR A 157 -0.50 7.88 -19.59
C TYR A 157 0.84 7.67 -20.28
N GLY A 158 1.76 8.61 -20.07
CA GLY A 158 3.11 8.53 -20.61
C GLY A 158 4.16 9.12 -19.66
N LEU A 159 5.42 8.97 -20.05
CA LEU A 159 6.58 9.50 -19.34
C LEU A 159 7.46 10.38 -20.22
N TRP A 160 8.10 11.36 -19.61
CA TRP A 160 9.13 12.17 -20.22
C TRP A 160 10.44 11.38 -20.27
N LEU A 161 10.69 10.64 -21.35
CA LEU A 161 11.91 9.86 -21.55
C LEU A 161 12.74 10.41 -22.71
N GLY A 162 14.06 10.27 -22.61
CA GLY A 162 14.95 10.70 -23.69
C GLY A 162 14.77 9.88 -24.97
N PRO A 163 15.16 10.44 -26.16
CA PRO A 163 14.97 9.80 -27.46
C PRO A 163 15.54 8.39 -27.57
N GLU A 164 16.67 8.12 -26.88
CA GLU A 164 17.33 6.81 -26.90
C GLU A 164 16.51 5.68 -26.27
N ILE A 165 15.60 6.02 -25.35
CA ILE A 165 14.66 5.08 -24.72
C ILE A 165 13.33 5.10 -25.48
N ALA A 166 12.83 6.28 -25.81
CA ALA A 166 11.52 6.47 -26.45
C ALA A 166 11.42 5.81 -27.85
N LYS A 167 12.55 5.66 -28.57
CA LYS A 167 12.60 5.04 -29.91
C LYS A 167 12.04 3.61 -29.98
N ASP A 168 12.06 2.90 -28.86
CA ASP A 168 11.61 1.50 -28.80
C ASP A 168 10.13 1.35 -28.40
N HIS A 169 9.43 2.48 -28.15
CA HIS A 169 8.05 2.56 -27.66
C HIS A 169 7.14 3.35 -28.61
N GLY A 170 5.87 3.38 -28.31
CA GLY A 170 4.93 4.37 -28.83
C GLY A 170 5.22 5.76 -28.24
N VAL A 171 4.93 6.80 -28.99
CA VAL A 171 5.18 8.17 -28.56
C VAL A 171 3.99 9.06 -28.89
N PHE A 172 3.43 9.69 -27.87
CA PHE A 172 2.35 10.67 -27.98
C PHE A 172 2.91 12.07 -28.19
N VAL A 173 2.58 12.72 -29.28
CA VAL A 173 3.06 14.07 -29.62
C VAL A 173 1.96 15.08 -29.39
N SER A 174 2.28 16.20 -28.74
CA SER A 174 1.40 17.34 -28.47
C SER A 174 2.05 18.65 -28.84
N THR A 175 1.24 19.71 -29.01
CA THR A 175 1.76 21.08 -29.16
C THR A 175 2.15 21.63 -27.79
N ARG A 176 3.02 22.66 -27.81
CA ARG A 176 3.41 23.37 -26.57
C ARG A 176 2.27 24.19 -25.97
N GLU A 177 1.32 24.63 -26.81
CA GLU A 177 0.12 25.35 -26.36
C GLU A 177 -0.88 24.44 -25.67
N ASN A 178 -1.03 23.20 -26.16
CA ASN A 178 -1.98 22.22 -25.65
C ASN A 178 -1.27 20.89 -25.28
N PRO A 179 -0.50 20.85 -24.20
CA PRO A 179 0.37 19.72 -23.88
C PRO A 179 -0.38 18.44 -23.46
N THR A 180 -1.65 18.54 -23.12
CA THR A 180 -2.50 17.42 -22.73
C THR A 180 -3.40 16.89 -23.85
N GLU A 181 -3.39 17.51 -25.02
CA GLU A 181 -4.16 17.08 -26.20
C GLU A 181 -3.26 16.34 -27.19
N LEU A 182 -3.69 15.16 -27.61
CA LEU A 182 -2.93 14.38 -28.58
C LEU A 182 -3.01 15.03 -29.98
N LYS A 183 -1.86 15.38 -30.52
CA LYS A 183 -1.75 15.81 -31.92
C LYS A 183 -1.68 14.58 -32.85
N TYR A 184 -0.76 13.67 -32.59
CA TYR A 184 -0.63 12.36 -33.26
C TYR A 184 0.25 11.42 -32.44
N MET A 185 0.12 10.11 -32.72
CA MET A 185 0.97 9.07 -32.14
C MET A 185 1.94 8.52 -33.19
N LEU A 186 3.18 8.29 -32.76
CA LEU A 186 4.21 7.61 -33.55
C LEU A 186 4.55 6.26 -32.90
N GLN A 187 4.71 5.20 -33.72
CA GLN A 187 5.13 3.91 -33.23
C GLN A 187 6.60 3.66 -33.58
N LYS A 188 7.44 3.51 -32.56
CA LYS A 188 8.88 3.28 -32.65
C LYS A 188 9.59 4.26 -33.60
N PRO A 189 9.49 5.58 -33.35
CA PRO A 189 10.16 6.59 -34.18
C PRO A 189 11.68 6.56 -34.03
N SER A 190 12.40 7.05 -35.03
CA SER A 190 13.86 7.17 -34.92
C SER A 190 14.26 8.27 -33.92
N VAL A 191 15.49 8.16 -33.38
CA VAL A 191 16.07 9.21 -32.51
C VAL A 191 16.12 10.57 -33.20
N GLU A 192 16.39 10.61 -34.52
CA GLU A 192 16.40 11.85 -35.32
C GLU A 192 15.01 12.48 -35.39
N THR A 193 13.95 11.65 -35.60
CA THR A 193 12.56 12.12 -35.60
C THR A 193 12.21 12.73 -34.25
N LEU A 194 12.49 12.04 -33.15
CA LEU A 194 12.22 12.51 -31.80
C LEU A 194 12.98 13.80 -31.47
N SER A 195 14.25 13.89 -31.86
CA SER A 195 15.08 15.08 -31.65
C SER A 195 14.56 16.27 -32.40
N SER A 196 13.97 16.08 -33.58
CA SER A 196 13.37 17.16 -34.38
C SER A 196 12.12 17.76 -33.72
N LEU A 197 11.41 17.02 -32.87
CA LEU A 197 10.20 17.48 -32.18
C LEU A 197 10.49 18.49 -31.06
N PHE A 198 11.70 18.52 -30.50
CA PHE A 198 12.01 19.39 -29.35
C PHE A 198 11.88 20.89 -29.64
N ALA A 199 11.89 21.31 -30.92
CA ALA A 199 11.78 22.73 -31.26
C ALA A 199 10.41 23.34 -30.88
N ASP A 200 9.32 22.63 -31.21
CA ASP A 200 7.94 23.16 -31.20
C ASP A 200 6.88 22.19 -30.63
N HIS A 201 7.26 20.95 -30.30
CA HIS A 201 6.37 19.96 -29.72
C HIS A 201 6.85 19.46 -28.36
N PHE A 202 5.91 18.85 -27.61
CA PHE A 202 6.22 17.93 -26.52
C PHE A 202 5.93 16.51 -26.98
N TYR A 203 6.58 15.55 -26.34
CA TYR A 203 6.16 14.15 -26.48
C TYR A 203 6.22 13.41 -25.15
N LEU A 204 5.33 12.46 -24.97
CA LEU A 204 5.32 11.48 -23.89
C LEU A 204 5.55 10.08 -24.47
N THR A 205 6.43 9.31 -23.86
CA THR A 205 6.61 7.90 -24.20
C THR A 205 5.45 7.10 -23.61
N ASP A 206 4.80 6.30 -24.43
CA ASP A 206 3.72 5.40 -24.02
C ASP A 206 4.25 4.35 -23.03
N ILE A 207 3.59 4.23 -21.89
CA ILE A 207 3.89 3.23 -20.86
C ILE A 207 2.89 2.09 -20.86
N GLY A 208 2.01 2.02 -21.87
CA GLY A 208 1.03 0.95 -22.01
C GLY A 208 -0.13 1.05 -21.02
N VAL A 209 -0.53 2.25 -20.58
CA VAL A 209 -1.67 2.50 -19.71
C VAL A 209 -2.67 3.39 -20.44
N TRP A 210 -3.75 2.81 -20.91
CA TRP A 210 -4.80 3.47 -21.69
C TRP A 210 -6.16 3.28 -21.01
N ILE A 211 -6.93 4.36 -20.85
CA ILE A 211 -8.31 4.32 -20.33
C ILE A 211 -9.24 4.74 -21.43
N LEU A 212 -10.23 3.92 -21.70
CA LEU A 212 -11.18 4.09 -22.80
C LEU A 212 -12.60 4.27 -22.25
N SER A 213 -13.34 5.18 -22.92
CA SER A 213 -14.79 5.27 -22.77
C SER A 213 -15.49 4.07 -23.43
N ASP A 214 -16.73 3.81 -23.05
CA ASP A 214 -17.54 2.75 -23.67
C ASP A 214 -17.70 2.98 -25.19
N ARG A 215 -17.71 4.26 -25.63
CA ARG A 215 -17.70 4.65 -27.05
C ARG A 215 -16.38 4.22 -27.72
N ALA A 216 -15.25 4.55 -27.14
CA ALA A 216 -13.93 4.20 -27.68
C ALA A 216 -13.72 2.68 -27.74
N VAL A 217 -14.17 1.95 -26.71
CA VAL A 217 -14.16 0.47 -26.71
C VAL A 217 -14.93 -0.09 -27.90
N LYS A 218 -16.14 0.42 -28.17
CA LYS A 218 -16.95 -0.05 -29.32
C LYS A 218 -16.27 0.24 -30.65
N VAL A 219 -15.70 1.42 -30.83
CA VAL A 219 -14.94 1.76 -32.05
C VAL A 219 -13.76 0.81 -32.25
N LEU A 220 -12.98 0.53 -31.20
CA LEU A 220 -11.87 -0.44 -31.25
C LEU A 220 -12.36 -1.84 -31.64
N MET A 221 -13.46 -2.30 -31.05
CA MET A 221 -14.03 -3.62 -31.33
C MET A 221 -14.59 -3.73 -32.75
N GLN A 222 -15.20 -2.67 -33.27
CA GLN A 222 -15.69 -2.62 -34.66
C GLN A 222 -14.52 -2.76 -35.65
N HIS A 223 -13.40 -2.07 -35.41
CA HIS A 223 -12.21 -2.15 -36.28
C HIS A 223 -11.50 -3.49 -36.22
N SER A 224 -11.62 -4.19 -35.09
CA SER A 224 -11.05 -5.52 -34.90
C SER A 224 -12.00 -6.65 -35.33
N SER A 225 -13.17 -6.34 -35.91
CA SER A 225 -14.13 -7.32 -36.38
C SER A 225 -14.17 -7.37 -37.91
N ALA A 226 -14.18 -8.57 -38.49
CA ALA A 226 -14.28 -8.78 -39.94
C ALA A 226 -15.55 -8.19 -40.60
N VAL A 227 -16.59 -7.94 -39.79
CA VAL A 227 -17.87 -7.39 -40.24
C VAL A 227 -18.17 -6.00 -39.69
N GLY A 228 -17.22 -5.37 -38.98
CA GLY A 228 -17.36 -4.04 -38.43
C GLY A 228 -18.41 -3.92 -37.32
N LYS A 229 -18.63 -4.97 -36.53
CA LYS A 229 -19.55 -5.01 -35.39
C LYS A 229 -18.87 -5.52 -34.13
N GLU A 230 -19.26 -5.02 -32.97
CA GLU A 230 -18.64 -5.29 -31.69
C GLU A 230 -18.66 -6.78 -31.32
N LEU A 231 -19.82 -7.44 -31.48
CA LEU A 231 -20.05 -8.81 -31.04
C LEU A 231 -20.08 -9.83 -32.16
N ASP A 232 -20.23 -9.40 -33.42
CA ASP A 232 -20.40 -10.28 -34.57
C ASP A 232 -19.11 -10.39 -35.40
N GLY A 233 -19.02 -11.50 -36.16
CA GLY A 233 -17.95 -11.78 -37.12
C GLY A 233 -16.64 -12.22 -36.41
N ASP A 234 -15.73 -12.77 -37.21
CA ASP A 234 -14.40 -13.17 -36.71
C ASP A 234 -13.60 -11.97 -36.24
N VAL A 235 -12.86 -12.13 -35.12
CA VAL A 235 -11.88 -11.16 -34.69
C VAL A 235 -10.67 -11.27 -35.60
N ILE A 236 -10.25 -10.12 -36.17
CA ILE A 236 -9.11 -10.02 -37.10
C ILE A 236 -7.88 -9.48 -36.36
N ASN A 237 -6.74 -9.64 -37.01
CA ASN A 237 -5.49 -9.02 -36.54
C ASN A 237 -5.61 -7.50 -36.66
N TYR A 238 -5.55 -6.81 -35.52
CA TYR A 238 -5.60 -5.36 -35.41
C TYR A 238 -4.71 -4.89 -34.29
N ASP A 239 -3.78 -3.96 -34.58
CA ASP A 239 -2.83 -3.48 -33.57
C ASP A 239 -3.32 -2.20 -32.91
N MET A 240 -3.50 -2.24 -31.59
CA MET A 240 -3.90 -1.09 -30.79
C MET A 240 -2.91 0.08 -30.89
N TYR A 241 -1.64 -0.17 -30.99
CA TYR A 241 -0.61 0.88 -31.02
C TYR A 241 -0.31 1.40 -32.43
N GLY A 242 -0.02 0.50 -33.36
CA GLY A 242 0.38 0.83 -34.72
C GLY A 242 -0.75 1.19 -35.65
N GLU A 243 -1.98 0.71 -35.40
CA GLU A 243 -3.16 0.98 -36.22
C GLU A 243 -4.13 1.93 -35.51
N PHE A 244 -4.75 1.52 -34.39
CA PHE A 244 -5.71 2.34 -33.68
C PHE A 244 -5.05 3.61 -33.11
N GLY A 245 -3.93 3.49 -32.41
CA GLY A 245 -3.22 4.62 -31.80
C GLY A 245 -2.71 5.64 -32.82
N CYS A 246 -2.14 5.17 -33.95
CA CYS A 246 -1.68 6.04 -35.01
C CYS A 246 -2.81 6.73 -35.80
N ALA A 247 -4.08 6.30 -35.58
CA ALA A 247 -5.26 6.95 -36.13
C ALA A 247 -5.91 7.95 -35.16
N LEU A 248 -5.38 8.09 -33.93
CA LEU A 248 -5.84 9.05 -32.92
C LEU A 248 -5.18 10.42 -33.06
N GLY A 249 -5.85 11.45 -32.55
CA GLY A 249 -5.35 12.81 -32.43
C GLY A 249 -5.88 13.78 -33.48
N SER A 250 -5.51 15.06 -33.36
CA SER A 250 -6.00 16.13 -34.25
C SER A 250 -5.37 16.09 -35.65
N GLU A 251 -4.15 15.54 -35.78
CA GLU A 251 -3.44 15.39 -37.07
C GLU A 251 -2.88 13.95 -37.19
N PRO A 252 -3.72 12.91 -37.23
CA PRO A 252 -3.29 11.52 -37.14
C PRO A 252 -2.43 11.07 -38.32
N VAL A 253 -1.54 10.13 -38.04
CA VAL A 253 -0.69 9.46 -39.05
C VAL A 253 -1.54 8.61 -40.01
N ILE A 254 -2.54 7.92 -39.46
CA ILE A 254 -3.49 7.11 -40.21
C ILE A 254 -4.85 7.83 -40.20
N LYS A 255 -5.47 7.97 -41.37
CA LYS A 255 -6.77 8.62 -41.49
C LYS A 255 -7.89 7.59 -41.34
N ASP A 256 -8.64 7.70 -40.28
CA ASP A 256 -9.84 6.91 -40.00
C ASP A 256 -10.87 7.81 -39.30
N ALA A 257 -11.98 8.07 -39.94
CA ALA A 257 -12.96 9.05 -39.48
C ALA A 257 -13.58 8.67 -38.12
N ALA A 258 -13.83 7.39 -37.86
CA ALA A 258 -14.45 6.94 -36.62
C ALA A 258 -13.46 7.02 -35.43
N VAL A 259 -12.20 6.67 -35.66
CA VAL A 259 -11.14 6.73 -34.64
C VAL A 259 -10.73 8.20 -34.40
N ASN A 260 -10.63 9.01 -35.46
CA ASN A 260 -10.28 10.42 -35.38
C ASN A 260 -11.29 11.29 -34.62
N ASP A 261 -12.57 10.89 -34.56
CA ASP A 261 -13.62 11.61 -33.84
C ASP A 261 -13.55 11.39 -32.33
N LEU A 262 -12.68 10.49 -31.85
CA LEU A 262 -12.47 10.27 -30.43
C LEU A 262 -11.58 11.33 -29.81
N LYS A 263 -12.03 11.91 -28.69
CA LYS A 263 -11.23 12.89 -27.92
C LYS A 263 -10.17 12.18 -27.08
N VAL A 264 -8.93 12.55 -27.29
CA VAL A 264 -7.78 11.92 -26.60
C VAL A 264 -7.04 12.91 -25.72
N ALA A 265 -6.96 12.59 -24.44
CA ALA A 265 -6.09 13.29 -23.51
C ALA A 265 -4.83 12.44 -23.26
N ILE A 266 -3.67 13.11 -23.24
CA ILE A 266 -2.40 12.49 -22.86
C ILE A 266 -1.92 13.13 -21.56
N LEU A 267 -1.60 12.30 -20.58
CA LEU A 267 -1.24 12.76 -19.23
C LEU A 267 0.15 12.20 -18.84
N PRO A 268 1.05 13.06 -18.34
CA PRO A 268 2.27 12.56 -17.71
C PRO A 268 1.89 11.84 -16.41
N LEU A 269 2.47 10.68 -16.14
CA LEU A 269 2.30 10.01 -14.86
C LEU A 269 3.14 10.75 -13.81
N PRO A 270 2.54 11.34 -12.74
CA PRO A 270 3.26 12.12 -11.76
C PRO A 270 4.29 11.30 -11.00
N GLY A 271 5.57 11.76 -10.96
CA GLY A 271 6.66 11.00 -10.34
C GLY A 271 6.79 9.59 -10.93
N GLY A 272 6.49 9.44 -12.22
CA GLY A 272 6.38 8.14 -12.88
C GLY A 272 7.72 7.47 -13.13
N GLU A 273 7.77 6.17 -12.86
CA GLU A 273 8.90 5.29 -13.15
C GLU A 273 8.37 4.05 -13.90
N PHE A 274 9.15 3.55 -14.82
CA PHE A 274 8.78 2.44 -15.70
C PHE A 274 9.89 1.38 -15.75
N TYR A 275 9.54 0.14 -15.46
CA TYR A 275 10.45 -1.00 -15.46
C TYR A 275 9.85 -2.12 -16.29
N HIS A 276 10.59 -2.57 -17.31
CA HIS A 276 10.16 -3.63 -18.21
C HIS A 276 10.78 -4.97 -17.84
N PHE A 277 9.99 -6.05 -17.91
CA PHE A 277 10.39 -7.42 -17.59
C PHE A 277 10.18 -8.37 -18.78
N GLY A 278 10.40 -7.85 -19.98
CA GLY A 278 10.14 -8.57 -21.23
C GLY A 278 11.24 -9.54 -21.68
N THR A 279 12.47 -9.37 -21.17
CA THR A 279 13.65 -10.15 -21.57
C THR A 279 14.48 -10.59 -20.35
N SER A 280 15.38 -11.58 -20.54
CA SER A 280 16.34 -12.00 -19.51
C SER A 280 17.21 -10.85 -19.00
N HIS A 281 17.65 -9.97 -19.88
CA HIS A 281 18.41 -8.77 -19.52
C HIS A 281 17.57 -7.79 -18.69
N GLU A 282 16.35 -7.50 -19.13
CA GLU A 282 15.46 -6.57 -18.44
C GLU A 282 14.99 -7.09 -17.08
N LEU A 283 14.81 -8.40 -16.91
CA LEU A 283 14.53 -9.00 -15.61
C LEU A 283 15.56 -8.58 -14.55
N LEU A 284 16.84 -8.69 -14.89
CA LEU A 284 17.94 -8.36 -13.97
C LEU A 284 18.18 -6.86 -13.85
N SER A 285 18.22 -6.13 -14.98
CA SER A 285 18.50 -4.68 -14.95
C SER A 285 17.40 -3.87 -14.31
N SER A 286 16.13 -4.19 -14.60
CA SER A 286 14.97 -3.55 -13.95
C SER A 286 14.94 -3.84 -12.46
N MET A 287 15.16 -5.11 -12.06
CA MET A 287 15.20 -5.47 -10.65
C MET A 287 16.35 -4.80 -9.91
N LEU A 288 17.54 -4.71 -10.52
CA LEU A 288 18.68 -4.02 -9.94
C LEU A 288 18.40 -2.51 -9.78
N ALA A 289 17.82 -1.89 -10.78
CA ALA A 289 17.42 -0.48 -10.72
C ALA A 289 16.44 -0.24 -9.57
N ILE A 290 15.38 -1.05 -9.46
CA ILE A 290 14.38 -0.97 -8.38
C ILE A 290 15.04 -1.14 -7.00
N GLN A 291 15.90 -2.15 -6.82
CA GLN A 291 16.57 -2.39 -5.53
C GLN A 291 17.52 -1.26 -5.12
N ASN A 292 18.00 -0.48 -6.07
CA ASN A 292 18.89 0.66 -5.82
C ASN A 292 18.17 2.01 -5.75
N LEU A 293 16.85 2.06 -5.84
CA LEU A 293 16.08 3.28 -5.63
C LEU A 293 16.35 3.87 -4.24
N VAL A 294 16.40 5.17 -4.19
CA VAL A 294 16.57 5.96 -2.98
C VAL A 294 15.27 6.68 -2.68
N SER A 295 14.51 6.15 -1.74
CA SER A 295 13.26 6.74 -1.29
C SER A 295 13.45 7.86 -0.26
N ASP A 296 14.54 7.83 0.50
CA ASP A 296 14.89 8.84 1.50
C ASP A 296 16.36 9.22 1.35
N GLN A 297 16.64 10.47 0.95
CA GLN A 297 18.01 10.96 0.76
C GLN A 297 18.84 10.97 2.06
N ARG A 298 18.18 11.04 3.23
CA ARG A 298 18.86 10.97 4.54
C ARG A 298 19.57 9.62 4.73
N GLU A 299 19.05 8.56 4.12
CA GLU A 299 19.67 7.22 4.18
C GLU A 299 20.93 7.10 3.32
N ILE A 300 21.12 7.96 2.32
CA ILE A 300 22.34 7.98 1.49
C ILE A 300 23.53 8.53 2.29
N MET A 301 23.29 9.49 3.15
CA MET A 301 24.33 10.15 3.97
C MET A 301 24.93 9.22 5.02
N HIS A 302 24.23 8.14 5.37
CA HIS A 302 24.76 7.08 6.20
C HIS A 302 25.49 6.07 5.30
N HIS A 303 26.78 5.91 5.47
CA HIS A 303 27.68 5.03 4.69
C HIS A 303 27.27 3.54 4.63
N ASP A 304 26.13 3.18 5.22
CA ASP A 304 25.70 1.80 5.42
C ASP A 304 24.93 1.20 4.24
N ARG A 305 24.44 2.04 3.29
CA ARG A 305 23.69 1.55 2.15
C ARG A 305 24.60 1.18 0.97
N LYS A 306 25.01 -0.07 0.94
CA LYS A 306 25.75 -0.63 -0.21
C LYS A 306 24.81 -0.83 -1.41
N PRO A 307 25.33 -0.65 -2.66
CA PRO A 307 24.60 -1.07 -3.87
C PRO A 307 24.22 -2.56 -3.80
N HIS A 308 23.06 -2.89 -4.38
CA HIS A 308 22.66 -4.30 -4.49
C HIS A 308 23.67 -5.07 -5.40
N PRO A 309 24.07 -6.27 -5.01
CA PRO A 309 25.16 -6.99 -5.71
C PRO A 309 24.76 -7.60 -7.07
N SER A 310 23.59 -7.31 -7.63
CA SER A 310 23.00 -7.92 -8.84
C SER A 310 22.85 -9.45 -8.78
N ILE A 311 22.69 -10.00 -7.58
CA ILE A 311 22.44 -11.42 -7.33
C ILE A 311 21.08 -11.53 -6.67
N PHE A 312 20.13 -12.14 -7.38
CA PHE A 312 18.74 -12.31 -6.91
C PHE A 312 18.48 -13.78 -6.67
N VAL A 313 18.15 -14.12 -5.44
CA VAL A 313 17.91 -15.50 -4.99
C VAL A 313 16.62 -15.52 -4.17
N GLN A 314 15.63 -16.26 -4.65
CA GLN A 314 14.35 -16.37 -3.95
C GLN A 314 13.73 -17.76 -4.16
N ASN A 315 12.96 -18.22 -3.18
CA ASN A 315 12.33 -19.54 -3.22
C ASN A 315 13.34 -20.65 -3.59
N THR A 316 14.51 -20.66 -2.96
CA THR A 316 15.68 -21.44 -3.42
C THR A 316 16.50 -21.91 -2.23
N GLU A 317 17.07 -23.11 -2.34
CA GLU A 317 18.14 -23.56 -1.46
C GLU A 317 19.50 -23.44 -2.19
N VAL A 318 20.45 -22.70 -1.60
CA VAL A 318 21.78 -22.46 -2.20
C VAL A 318 22.86 -22.93 -1.26
N LYS A 319 23.71 -23.87 -1.72
CA LYS A 319 24.84 -24.45 -0.96
C LYS A 319 26.22 -23.95 -1.40
N ILE A 320 26.30 -23.09 -2.43
CA ILE A 320 27.56 -22.46 -2.89
C ILE A 320 27.80 -21.15 -2.12
N LYS A 321 29.06 -20.71 -2.12
CA LYS A 321 29.44 -19.39 -1.63
C LYS A 321 29.59 -18.42 -2.80
N TRP A 322 28.97 -17.23 -2.66
CA TRP A 322 29.14 -16.16 -3.64
C TRP A 322 30.53 -15.54 -3.58
N ASN A 323 31.05 -15.12 -4.72
CA ASN A 323 32.32 -14.44 -4.84
C ASN A 323 32.23 -13.26 -5.84
N GLU A 324 33.33 -12.53 -6.03
CA GLU A 324 33.39 -11.33 -6.86
C GLU A 324 33.13 -11.57 -8.38
N ASN A 325 33.26 -12.81 -8.85
CA ASN A 325 32.97 -13.17 -10.24
C ASN A 325 31.45 -13.35 -10.47
N ASN A 326 30.65 -13.50 -9.41
CA ASN A 326 29.22 -13.68 -9.52
C ASN A 326 28.54 -12.33 -9.74
N ARG A 327 27.96 -12.12 -10.92
CA ARG A 327 27.25 -10.89 -11.31
C ARG A 327 26.06 -11.21 -12.20
N ASN A 328 25.00 -10.42 -12.11
CA ASN A 328 23.79 -10.58 -12.90
C ASN A 328 23.26 -12.02 -12.82
N ILE A 329 22.95 -12.47 -11.60
CA ILE A 329 22.49 -13.83 -11.33
C ILE A 329 21.05 -13.77 -10.86
N TRP A 330 20.23 -14.64 -11.43
CA TRP A 330 18.86 -14.87 -11.01
C TRP A 330 18.64 -16.34 -10.72
N VAL A 331 18.29 -16.68 -9.49
CA VAL A 331 17.96 -18.05 -9.08
C VAL A 331 16.60 -18.03 -8.40
N GLU A 332 15.66 -18.75 -8.99
CA GLU A 332 14.29 -18.82 -8.47
C GLU A 332 13.73 -20.24 -8.57
N ASN A 333 13.03 -20.70 -7.52
CA ASN A 333 12.40 -22.02 -7.48
C ASN A 333 13.40 -23.16 -7.80
N ALA A 334 14.60 -23.10 -7.25
CA ALA A 334 15.69 -23.97 -7.62
C ALA A 334 16.50 -24.46 -6.42
N PHE A 335 17.15 -25.59 -6.57
CA PHE A 335 18.13 -26.10 -5.64
C PHE A 335 19.53 -26.04 -6.26
N ILE A 336 20.43 -25.25 -5.68
CA ILE A 336 21.82 -25.11 -6.09
C ILE A 336 22.71 -25.88 -5.12
N GLY A 337 23.12 -27.10 -5.51
CA GLY A 337 23.97 -27.98 -4.69
C GLY A 337 25.40 -27.49 -4.54
N ALA A 338 26.16 -28.08 -3.63
CA ALA A 338 27.54 -27.71 -3.37
C ALA A 338 28.51 -27.97 -4.56
N GLY A 339 28.12 -28.84 -5.51
CA GLY A 339 28.86 -29.11 -6.71
C GLY A 339 28.62 -28.11 -7.86
N TRP A 340 27.81 -27.10 -7.67
CA TRP A 340 27.54 -26.10 -8.70
C TRP A 340 28.56 -24.97 -8.68
N THR A 341 28.80 -24.40 -9.85
CA THR A 341 29.53 -23.14 -10.04
C THR A 341 28.71 -22.24 -10.95
N LEU A 342 28.40 -21.03 -10.47
CA LEU A 342 27.80 -19.96 -11.26
C LEU A 342 28.84 -18.88 -11.54
N THR A 343 28.68 -18.15 -12.63
CA THR A 343 29.63 -17.10 -13.04
C THR A 343 28.94 -15.76 -13.21
N LYS A 344 28.52 -15.41 -14.43
CA LYS A 344 27.91 -14.12 -14.77
C LYS A 344 26.80 -14.32 -15.80
N ASP A 345 25.78 -13.49 -15.72
CA ASP A 345 24.62 -13.52 -16.62
C ASP A 345 23.94 -14.91 -16.61
N ASN A 346 23.73 -15.49 -15.41
CA ASN A 346 23.10 -16.80 -15.25
C ASN A 346 21.68 -16.66 -14.70
N ILE A 347 20.72 -17.34 -15.33
CA ILE A 347 19.37 -17.54 -14.85
C ILE A 347 19.14 -19.02 -14.60
N VAL A 348 18.71 -19.39 -13.39
CA VAL A 348 18.43 -20.77 -13.01
C VAL A 348 17.05 -20.85 -12.39
N THR A 349 16.15 -21.64 -13.00
CA THR A 349 14.76 -21.77 -12.56
C THR A 349 14.31 -23.22 -12.58
N GLY A 350 13.40 -23.57 -11.66
CA GLY A 350 12.69 -24.83 -11.61
C GLY A 350 13.53 -26.06 -11.24
N VAL A 351 14.79 -25.90 -10.89
CA VAL A 351 15.71 -27.03 -10.64
C VAL A 351 15.33 -27.78 -9.36
N PRO A 352 15.03 -29.09 -9.41
CA PRO A 352 14.72 -29.89 -8.24
C PRO A 352 15.95 -30.14 -7.35
N GLU A 353 15.74 -30.67 -6.16
CA GLU A 353 16.84 -31.13 -5.28
C GLU A 353 17.75 -32.12 -5.99
N ASN A 354 19.05 -31.87 -5.95
CA ASN A 354 20.02 -32.61 -6.73
C ASN A 354 21.43 -32.65 -6.10
N ASN A 355 22.28 -33.55 -6.58
CA ASN A 355 23.69 -33.67 -6.21
C ASN A 355 24.62 -33.43 -7.43
N TRP A 356 24.19 -32.67 -8.41
CA TRP A 356 24.90 -32.43 -9.64
C TRP A 356 26.22 -31.68 -9.44
N THR A 357 27.22 -32.03 -10.23
CA THR A 357 28.42 -31.22 -10.44
C THR A 357 28.22 -30.49 -11.76
N LEU A 358 27.90 -29.21 -11.72
CA LEU A 358 27.54 -28.43 -12.91
C LEU A 358 28.18 -27.03 -12.84
N THR A 359 28.87 -26.66 -13.91
CA THR A 359 29.44 -25.32 -14.07
C THR A 359 28.67 -24.59 -15.16
N LEU A 360 28.06 -23.46 -14.84
CA LEU A 360 27.47 -22.54 -15.79
C LEU A 360 28.51 -21.48 -16.18
N GLY A 361 28.85 -21.44 -17.45
CA GLY A 361 29.68 -20.39 -18.02
C GLY A 361 28.94 -19.05 -18.09
N GLU A 362 29.64 -18.00 -18.51
CA GLU A 362 29.04 -16.67 -18.71
C GLU A 362 27.91 -16.76 -19.75
N GLY A 363 26.73 -16.23 -19.37
CA GLY A 363 25.54 -16.20 -20.22
C GLY A 363 24.80 -17.52 -20.38
N GLN A 364 25.20 -18.59 -19.68
CA GLN A 364 24.49 -19.87 -19.72
C GLN A 364 23.37 -19.88 -18.66
N CYS A 365 22.18 -20.28 -19.08
CA CYS A 365 20.97 -20.35 -18.26
C CYS A 365 20.37 -21.76 -18.28
N VAL A 366 19.66 -22.12 -17.20
CA VAL A 366 19.00 -23.43 -17.05
C VAL A 366 17.58 -23.23 -16.53
N ASP A 367 16.64 -23.86 -17.20
CA ASP A 367 15.25 -23.93 -16.79
C ASP A 367 14.80 -25.40 -16.83
N ILE A 368 14.26 -25.88 -15.70
CA ILE A 368 13.68 -27.21 -15.56
C ILE A 368 12.18 -27.07 -15.33
N VAL A 369 11.40 -27.57 -16.26
CA VAL A 369 9.94 -27.41 -16.24
C VAL A 369 9.25 -28.76 -16.00
N PRO A 370 8.44 -28.91 -14.96
CA PRO A 370 7.69 -30.15 -14.73
C PRO A 370 6.65 -30.35 -15.85
N ILE A 371 6.63 -31.55 -16.40
CA ILE A 371 5.71 -32.01 -17.44
C ILE A 371 4.95 -33.24 -16.90
N GLY A 372 3.63 -33.30 -17.12
CA GLY A 372 2.81 -34.38 -16.58
C GLY A 372 2.99 -34.59 -15.07
N GLU A 373 2.93 -35.84 -14.59
CA GLU A 373 2.95 -36.13 -13.15
C GLU A 373 4.38 -36.31 -12.60
N ASP A 374 5.33 -36.84 -13.36
CA ASP A 374 6.63 -37.33 -12.90
C ASP A 374 7.80 -37.03 -13.83
N GLN A 375 7.59 -36.20 -14.86
CA GLN A 375 8.61 -35.87 -15.85
C GLN A 375 8.97 -34.39 -15.83
N TRP A 376 10.11 -34.04 -16.45
CA TRP A 376 10.58 -32.68 -16.59
C TRP A 376 11.18 -32.43 -17.98
N ALA A 377 10.88 -31.27 -18.56
CA ALA A 377 11.63 -30.77 -19.70
C ALA A 377 12.92 -30.08 -19.22
N VAL A 378 14.02 -30.40 -19.83
CA VAL A 378 15.34 -29.85 -19.51
C VAL A 378 15.73 -28.83 -20.59
N ARG A 379 15.74 -27.55 -20.23
CA ARG A 379 15.99 -26.44 -21.16
C ARG A 379 17.20 -25.60 -20.75
N PRO A 380 18.41 -25.94 -21.20
CA PRO A 380 19.51 -24.98 -21.21
C PRO A 380 19.33 -23.97 -22.34
N TYR A 381 19.66 -22.70 -22.08
CA TYR A 381 19.58 -21.62 -23.08
C TYR A 381 20.58 -20.50 -22.77
N GLY A 382 20.83 -19.64 -23.77
CA GLY A 382 21.70 -18.49 -23.63
C GLY A 382 20.96 -17.27 -23.10
N PHE A 383 21.60 -16.49 -22.26
CA PHE A 383 21.05 -15.25 -21.66
C PHE A 383 20.53 -14.27 -22.73
N ASN A 384 21.19 -14.23 -23.89
CA ASN A 384 20.85 -13.36 -25.02
C ASN A 384 20.10 -14.09 -26.14
N ASP A 385 19.74 -15.35 -25.98
CA ASP A 385 19.03 -16.13 -27.00
C ASP A 385 17.68 -15.48 -27.33
N LYS A 386 17.43 -15.27 -28.63
CA LYS A 386 16.17 -14.62 -29.09
C LYS A 386 15.05 -15.61 -29.36
N PHE A 387 15.35 -16.93 -29.40
CA PHE A 387 14.42 -18.00 -29.75
C PHE A 387 13.66 -17.72 -31.07
N ARG A 388 14.40 -17.24 -32.08
CA ARG A 388 13.82 -16.89 -33.38
C ARG A 388 14.86 -17.09 -34.49
N GLY A 389 14.46 -17.77 -35.54
CA GLY A 389 15.28 -17.99 -36.74
C GLY A 389 15.63 -19.44 -36.97
N ASP A 390 16.09 -19.75 -38.19
CA ASP A 390 16.48 -21.08 -38.64
C ASP A 390 17.71 -21.60 -37.85
N LEU A 391 17.70 -22.87 -37.49
CA LEU A 391 18.77 -23.48 -36.70
C LEU A 391 20.14 -23.44 -37.37
N ALA A 392 20.21 -23.34 -38.70
CA ALA A 392 21.45 -23.19 -39.42
C ALA A 392 22.12 -21.82 -39.22
N GLU A 393 21.37 -20.80 -38.82
CA GLU A 393 21.82 -19.41 -38.77
C GLU A 393 21.73 -18.78 -37.36
N VAL A 394 20.95 -19.39 -36.44
CA VAL A 394 20.62 -18.79 -35.13
C VAL A 394 21.75 -18.96 -34.13
N GLU A 395 21.88 -17.98 -33.22
CA GLU A 395 22.69 -18.09 -32.00
C GLU A 395 21.96 -18.91 -30.94
N TYR A 396 22.72 -19.76 -30.25
CA TYR A 396 22.25 -20.57 -29.12
C TYR A 396 23.38 -20.78 -28.11
N LEU A 397 23.12 -20.61 -26.83
CA LEU A 397 24.10 -20.70 -25.73
C LEU A 397 25.35 -19.82 -25.92
N GLY A 398 25.20 -18.68 -26.58
CA GLY A 398 26.30 -17.73 -26.84
C GLY A 398 27.19 -18.09 -28.04
N GLY A 399 26.80 -19.07 -28.85
CA GLY A 399 27.49 -19.50 -30.06
C GLY A 399 26.55 -19.83 -31.21
N SER A 400 27.07 -20.37 -32.32
CA SER A 400 26.23 -20.86 -33.43
C SER A 400 25.55 -22.18 -33.06
N PHE A 401 24.22 -22.27 -33.27
CA PHE A 401 23.53 -23.55 -33.10
C PHE A 401 24.09 -24.64 -34.05
N ALA A 402 24.47 -24.27 -35.24
CA ALA A 402 25.06 -25.23 -36.21
C ALA A 402 26.37 -25.85 -35.69
N GLU A 403 27.22 -25.07 -35.05
CA GLU A 403 28.44 -25.56 -34.41
C GLU A 403 28.12 -26.45 -33.21
N TRP A 404 27.22 -26.02 -32.36
CA TRP A 404 26.72 -26.77 -31.18
C TRP A 404 26.21 -28.17 -31.59
N ALA A 405 25.38 -28.23 -32.65
CA ALA A 405 24.85 -29.48 -33.20
C ALA A 405 25.93 -30.37 -33.77
N LYS A 406 26.86 -29.79 -34.56
CA LYS A 406 27.99 -30.50 -35.17
C LYS A 406 28.90 -31.17 -34.15
N GLU A 407 29.24 -30.46 -33.06
CA GLU A 407 30.08 -31.00 -31.98
C GLU A 407 29.42 -32.20 -31.29
N ARG A 408 28.09 -32.24 -31.22
CA ARG A 408 27.30 -33.31 -30.61
C ARG A 408 26.89 -34.41 -31.59
N GLY A 409 27.28 -34.26 -32.86
CA GLY A 409 26.96 -35.21 -33.91
C GLY A 409 25.44 -35.24 -34.23
N ILE A 410 24.78 -34.10 -34.11
CA ILE A 410 23.35 -33.93 -34.41
C ILE A 410 23.19 -33.37 -35.81
N CYS A 411 22.39 -34.03 -36.65
CA CYS A 411 21.99 -33.51 -37.97
C CYS A 411 20.85 -32.51 -37.80
N ILE A 412 21.03 -31.25 -38.17
CA ILE A 412 20.00 -30.20 -38.06
C ILE A 412 18.75 -30.54 -38.90
N ASP A 413 18.98 -31.19 -40.06
CA ASP A 413 17.87 -31.55 -40.94
C ASP A 413 16.92 -32.61 -40.37
N ASP A 414 17.38 -33.36 -39.34
CA ASP A 414 16.56 -34.34 -38.64
C ASP A 414 15.77 -33.74 -37.48
N ILE A 415 15.97 -32.44 -37.18
CA ILE A 415 15.25 -31.74 -36.07
C ILE A 415 13.92 -31.20 -36.58
N GLU A 416 12.83 -31.69 -35.98
CA GLU A 416 11.50 -31.17 -36.27
C GLU A 416 11.36 -29.71 -35.80
N GLY A 417 10.80 -28.84 -36.66
CA GLY A 417 10.66 -27.40 -36.38
C GLY A 417 11.93 -26.57 -36.63
N ARG A 418 12.96 -27.08 -37.31
CA ARG A 418 14.27 -26.47 -37.50
C ARG A 418 14.29 -25.03 -38.04
N HIS A 419 13.22 -24.58 -38.70
CA HIS A 419 13.16 -23.23 -39.29
C HIS A 419 12.91 -22.11 -38.28
N ASP A 420 12.61 -22.45 -37.01
CA ASP A 420 12.50 -21.50 -35.93
C ASP A 420 12.93 -22.16 -34.61
N LEU A 421 13.96 -21.64 -33.95
CA LEU A 421 14.46 -22.16 -32.67
C LEU A 421 13.32 -22.32 -31.62
N GLN A 422 12.29 -21.47 -31.65
CA GLN A 422 11.12 -21.60 -30.76
C GLN A 422 10.33 -22.90 -30.99
N ALA A 423 10.27 -23.34 -32.26
CA ALA A 423 9.54 -24.53 -32.68
C ALA A 423 10.40 -25.80 -32.75
N ALA A 424 11.73 -25.65 -32.61
CA ALA A 424 12.68 -26.73 -32.75
C ALA A 424 12.60 -27.70 -31.55
N ARG A 425 12.35 -28.99 -31.80
CA ARG A 425 12.29 -30.04 -30.79
C ARG A 425 13.68 -30.49 -30.35
N ILE A 426 14.34 -29.76 -29.51
CA ILE A 426 15.69 -29.98 -29.03
C ILE A 426 15.79 -30.29 -27.51
N PHE A 427 14.76 -30.02 -26.74
CA PHE A 427 14.77 -30.15 -25.30
C PHE A 427 14.27 -31.53 -24.87
N PRO A 428 15.07 -32.34 -24.15
CA PRO A 428 14.64 -33.66 -23.73
C PRO A 428 13.67 -33.61 -22.54
N ILE A 429 12.74 -34.55 -22.51
CA ILE A 429 11.91 -34.85 -21.34
C ILE A 429 12.52 -36.04 -20.61
N VAL A 430 12.80 -35.89 -19.33
CA VAL A 430 13.44 -36.88 -18.47
C VAL A 430 12.61 -37.14 -17.22
N SER A 431 12.60 -38.37 -16.71
CA SER A 431 11.87 -38.76 -15.50
C SER A 431 12.78 -38.93 -14.27
N ASN A 432 14.11 -38.89 -14.47
CA ASN A 432 15.10 -39.13 -13.42
C ASN A 432 15.94 -37.86 -13.19
N VAL A 433 16.11 -37.45 -11.93
CA VAL A 433 16.87 -36.25 -11.55
C VAL A 433 18.36 -36.38 -11.89
N ASP A 434 18.95 -37.59 -11.75
CA ASP A 434 20.34 -37.80 -12.07
C ASP A 434 20.58 -37.69 -13.60
N ASP A 435 19.68 -38.23 -14.42
CA ASP A 435 19.72 -38.13 -15.88
C ASP A 435 19.62 -36.68 -16.35
N MET A 436 18.89 -35.81 -15.65
CA MET A 436 18.85 -34.36 -15.96
C MET A 436 20.26 -33.75 -15.85
N GLY A 437 20.98 -34.03 -14.77
CA GLY A 437 22.32 -33.51 -14.54
C GLY A 437 23.30 -33.99 -15.63
N VAL A 438 23.18 -35.27 -16.04
CA VAL A 438 24.02 -35.86 -17.10
C VAL A 438 23.71 -35.23 -18.45
N VAL A 439 22.45 -35.11 -18.83
CA VAL A 439 22.06 -34.52 -20.12
C VAL A 439 22.34 -33.01 -20.17
N LEU A 440 22.19 -32.27 -19.04
CA LEU A 440 22.59 -30.86 -18.96
C LEU A 440 24.08 -30.66 -19.21
N ARG A 441 24.92 -31.48 -18.60
CA ARG A 441 26.38 -31.45 -18.83
C ARG A 441 26.72 -31.63 -20.30
N TRP A 442 26.12 -32.64 -20.95
CA TRP A 442 26.28 -32.87 -22.35
C TRP A 442 25.81 -31.70 -23.24
N MET A 443 24.62 -31.15 -22.93
CA MET A 443 24.07 -30.04 -23.70
C MET A 443 24.88 -28.74 -23.53
N LEU A 444 25.41 -28.46 -22.33
CA LEU A 444 26.09 -27.19 -22.02
C LEU A 444 27.58 -27.18 -22.38
N PHE A 445 28.38 -28.19 -21.99
CA PHE A 445 29.82 -28.06 -22.07
C PHE A 445 30.63 -29.36 -22.39
N ASP A 446 30.03 -30.54 -22.34
CA ASP A 446 30.72 -31.80 -22.56
C ASP A 446 30.07 -32.60 -23.71
N PRO A 447 30.33 -32.23 -24.99
CA PRO A 447 29.73 -32.91 -26.12
C PRO A 447 30.23 -34.38 -26.28
N SER A 448 31.29 -34.76 -25.57
CA SER A 448 31.84 -36.12 -25.60
C SER A 448 31.20 -37.09 -24.60
N LEU A 449 30.28 -36.61 -23.73
CA LEU A 449 29.63 -37.41 -22.72
C LEU A 449 28.58 -38.37 -23.35
N GLU A 450 29.01 -39.59 -23.70
CA GLU A 450 28.19 -40.59 -24.41
C GLU A 450 26.88 -40.92 -23.68
N GLU A 451 26.88 -40.92 -22.33
CA GLU A 451 25.68 -41.14 -21.53
C GLU A 451 24.66 -40.02 -21.73
N GLY A 452 25.09 -38.74 -21.71
CA GLY A 452 24.21 -37.59 -21.96
C GLY A 452 23.64 -37.62 -23.37
N LYS A 453 24.45 -37.99 -24.36
CA LYS A 453 23.99 -38.17 -25.73
C LYS A 453 22.94 -39.28 -25.85
N ALA A 454 23.14 -40.39 -25.15
CA ALA A 454 22.22 -41.53 -25.16
C ALA A 454 20.87 -41.14 -24.51
N ILE A 455 20.90 -40.43 -23.39
CA ILE A 455 19.69 -39.92 -22.73
C ILE A 455 18.95 -38.97 -23.69
N TRP A 456 19.65 -38.02 -24.30
CA TRP A 456 19.02 -37.05 -25.24
C TRP A 456 18.40 -37.75 -26.45
N ALA A 457 19.08 -38.74 -27.01
CA ALA A 457 18.61 -39.48 -28.19
C ALA A 457 17.38 -40.35 -27.86
N ALA A 458 17.35 -40.96 -26.67
CA ALA A 458 16.25 -41.85 -26.23
C ALA A 458 15.04 -41.10 -25.74
N SER A 459 15.20 -39.82 -25.29
CA SER A 459 14.11 -39.01 -24.72
C SER A 459 13.18 -38.49 -25.81
N ARG A 460 11.90 -38.36 -25.46
CA ARG A 460 11.01 -37.47 -26.20
C ARG A 460 11.60 -36.07 -26.16
N ARG A 461 11.69 -35.42 -27.30
CA ARG A 461 12.15 -34.04 -27.39
C ARG A 461 10.99 -33.13 -27.68
N VAL A 462 10.98 -31.96 -27.02
CA VAL A 462 9.95 -30.93 -27.15
C VAL A 462 10.58 -29.60 -27.56
N CYS A 463 9.79 -28.71 -28.14
CA CYS A 463 10.18 -27.34 -28.44
C CYS A 463 9.79 -26.39 -27.27
N ALA A 464 10.22 -25.12 -27.36
CA ALA A 464 9.91 -24.13 -26.34
C ALA A 464 8.40 -23.84 -26.20
N ASP A 465 7.64 -23.87 -27.32
CA ASP A 465 6.18 -23.73 -27.28
C ASP A 465 5.49 -24.91 -26.59
N GLU A 466 5.97 -26.15 -26.85
CA GLU A 466 5.44 -27.35 -26.18
C GLU A 466 5.77 -27.36 -24.69
N ILE A 467 6.96 -26.92 -24.28
CA ILE A 467 7.29 -26.76 -22.85
C ILE A 467 6.28 -25.84 -22.17
N SER A 468 5.98 -24.70 -22.79
CA SER A 468 5.02 -23.74 -22.24
C SER A 468 3.59 -24.29 -22.17
N SER A 469 3.16 -25.05 -23.19
CA SER A 469 1.80 -25.59 -23.25
C SER A 469 1.57 -26.85 -22.44
N GLU A 470 2.60 -27.66 -22.21
CA GLU A 470 2.53 -28.93 -21.48
C GLU A 470 2.97 -28.81 -20.01
N ALA A 471 3.50 -27.68 -19.58
CA ALA A 471 3.98 -27.46 -18.21
C ALA A 471 2.90 -27.76 -17.17
N ASN A 472 3.24 -28.57 -16.18
CA ASN A 472 2.42 -28.76 -14.99
C ASN A 472 2.68 -27.64 -13.98
N LEU A 473 1.85 -26.56 -14.09
CA LEU A 473 2.00 -25.37 -13.26
C LEU A 473 1.74 -25.63 -11.78
N CYS A 474 0.87 -26.57 -11.43
CA CYS A 474 0.61 -26.94 -10.04
C CYS A 474 1.86 -27.54 -9.38
N ARG A 475 2.60 -28.43 -10.09
CA ARG A 475 3.88 -28.98 -9.60
C ARG A 475 4.94 -27.90 -9.47
N LEU A 476 5.02 -26.99 -10.45
CA LEU A 476 5.96 -25.87 -10.42
C LEU A 476 5.73 -24.96 -9.21
N VAL A 477 4.46 -24.61 -8.93
CA VAL A 477 4.07 -23.79 -7.79
C VAL A 477 4.23 -24.55 -6.47
N ALA A 478 3.95 -25.86 -6.42
CA ALA A 478 4.17 -26.69 -5.25
C ALA A 478 5.65 -26.74 -4.82
N GLN A 479 6.58 -26.89 -5.80
CA GLN A 479 8.03 -26.83 -5.51
C GLN A 479 8.42 -25.44 -5.00
N ARG A 480 7.95 -24.37 -5.64
CA ARG A 480 8.20 -22.97 -5.21
C ARG A 480 7.72 -22.74 -3.78
N THR A 481 6.51 -23.19 -3.44
CA THR A 481 5.94 -23.08 -2.10
C THR A 481 6.76 -23.84 -1.07
N LYS A 482 7.18 -25.09 -1.37
CA LYS A 482 8.04 -25.89 -0.49
C LYS A 482 9.34 -25.14 -0.17
N LEU A 483 10.04 -24.65 -1.19
CA LEU A 483 11.32 -23.93 -1.03
C LEU A 483 11.11 -22.58 -0.31
N ARG A 484 10.02 -21.86 -0.60
CA ARG A 484 9.65 -20.65 0.12
C ARG A 484 9.46 -20.90 1.62
N CYS A 485 8.71 -21.93 2.00
CA CYS A 485 8.50 -22.27 3.41
C CYS A 485 9.82 -22.58 4.13
N GLN A 486 10.76 -23.25 3.46
CA GLN A 486 12.10 -23.49 4.00
C GLN A 486 12.88 -22.16 4.16
N ASN A 487 12.77 -21.26 3.20
CA ASN A 487 13.44 -19.95 3.25
C ASN A 487 12.88 -19.05 4.36
N LEU A 488 11.58 -19.10 4.67
CA LEU A 488 10.97 -18.29 5.72
C LEU A 488 11.69 -18.45 7.07
N ALA A 489 12.04 -19.69 7.45
CA ALA A 489 12.78 -19.95 8.68
C ALA A 489 14.20 -19.35 8.66
N VAL A 490 14.87 -19.38 7.49
CA VAL A 490 16.23 -18.82 7.31
C VAL A 490 16.19 -17.28 7.33
N ILE A 491 15.23 -16.66 6.64
CA ILE A 491 15.06 -15.21 6.59
C ILE A 491 14.75 -14.67 7.99
N ALA A 492 13.86 -15.33 8.75
CA ALA A 492 13.53 -14.96 10.12
C ALA A 492 14.73 -15.08 11.07
N LYS A 493 15.55 -16.16 10.94
CA LYS A 493 16.78 -16.32 11.72
C LYS A 493 17.79 -15.22 11.43
N ASN A 494 17.88 -14.75 10.21
CA ASN A 494 18.81 -13.71 9.77
C ASN A 494 18.15 -12.30 9.78
N TRP A 495 17.21 -12.05 10.68
CA TRP A 495 16.39 -10.84 10.71
C TRP A 495 17.16 -9.51 10.66
N GLU A 496 18.38 -9.45 11.22
CA GLU A 496 19.24 -8.25 11.20
C GLU A 496 19.70 -7.87 9.78
N HIS A 497 19.80 -8.85 8.87
CA HIS A 497 20.30 -8.68 7.51
C HIS A 497 19.27 -9.04 6.44
N SER A 498 18.05 -9.35 6.85
CA SER A 498 16.95 -9.71 5.94
C SER A 498 15.82 -8.67 5.99
N VAL A 499 14.86 -8.83 5.10
CA VAL A 499 13.66 -7.98 5.05
C VAL A 499 12.50 -8.53 5.90
N PHE A 500 12.72 -9.53 6.77
CA PHE A 500 11.64 -10.25 7.44
C PHE A 500 10.67 -9.32 8.17
N TYR A 501 11.17 -8.46 9.08
CA TYR A 501 10.31 -7.51 9.82
C TYR A 501 9.95 -6.23 9.04
N GLN A 502 10.36 -6.13 7.78
CA GLN A 502 9.97 -5.09 6.86
C GLN A 502 8.82 -5.55 5.94
N ALA A 503 8.75 -6.84 5.64
CA ALA A 503 7.72 -7.44 4.80
C ALA A 503 6.33 -7.39 5.46
N ASP A 504 5.30 -7.73 4.68
CA ASP A 504 3.96 -8.02 5.17
C ASP A 504 4.00 -9.25 6.09
N LEU A 505 3.90 -9.00 7.38
CA LEU A 505 3.96 -10.03 8.41
C LEU A 505 2.62 -10.78 8.57
N GLU A 506 1.49 -10.20 8.16
CA GLU A 506 0.21 -10.92 8.18
C GLU A 506 0.21 -12.04 7.16
N SER A 507 0.59 -11.73 5.93
CA SER A 507 0.75 -12.70 4.84
C SER A 507 1.77 -13.79 5.23
N THR A 508 2.90 -13.39 5.83
CA THR A 508 3.92 -14.31 6.33
C THR A 508 3.40 -15.19 7.48
N ALA A 509 2.67 -14.62 8.43
CA ALA A 509 2.07 -15.36 9.56
C ALA A 509 1.05 -16.41 9.08
N ARG A 510 0.30 -16.09 8.03
CA ARG A 510 -0.62 -17.02 7.36
C ARG A 510 0.10 -18.23 6.79
N ASP A 511 1.25 -18.00 6.11
CA ASP A 511 2.09 -19.10 5.63
C ASP A 511 2.62 -19.97 6.79
N TYR A 512 3.08 -19.36 7.90
CA TYR A 512 3.51 -20.09 9.08
C TYR A 512 2.40 -20.98 9.67
N GLY A 513 1.18 -20.44 9.78
CA GLY A 513 0.03 -21.20 10.29
C GLY A 513 -0.44 -22.29 9.33
N ARG A 514 -0.53 -21.97 8.03
CA ARG A 514 -1.02 -22.90 6.99
C ARG A 514 -0.10 -24.10 6.77
N TYR A 515 1.21 -23.88 6.81
CA TYR A 515 2.22 -24.91 6.52
C TYR A 515 2.89 -25.45 7.78
N ASP A 516 2.37 -25.13 8.97
CA ASP A 516 2.90 -25.55 10.29
C ASP A 516 4.41 -25.30 10.43
N ILE A 517 4.87 -24.13 9.98
CA ILE A 517 6.28 -23.73 10.06
C ILE A 517 6.61 -23.40 11.53
N PRO A 518 7.68 -23.95 12.11
CA PRO A 518 8.06 -23.62 13.48
C PRO A 518 8.36 -22.13 13.66
N LEU A 519 7.81 -21.53 14.73
CA LEU A 519 8.10 -20.14 15.05
C LEU A 519 9.61 -19.90 15.20
N PRO A 520 10.13 -18.75 14.75
CA PRO A 520 11.55 -18.41 14.90
C PRO A 520 11.94 -18.32 16.37
N SER A 521 13.24 -18.40 16.68
CA SER A 521 13.74 -18.19 18.04
C SER A 521 13.36 -16.79 18.55
N PRO A 522 13.10 -16.59 19.86
CA PRO A 522 12.84 -15.28 20.41
C PRO A 522 13.97 -14.28 20.10
N LEU A 523 13.60 -13.05 19.82
CA LEU A 523 14.59 -11.99 19.58
C LEU A 523 15.37 -11.65 20.86
N PRO A 524 16.67 -11.28 20.75
CA PRO A 524 17.46 -10.83 21.90
C PRO A 524 16.92 -9.48 22.41
N SER A 525 17.16 -9.21 23.69
CA SER A 525 16.79 -7.92 24.32
C SER A 525 17.49 -6.70 23.69
N SER A 526 18.59 -6.92 22.98
CA SER A 526 19.31 -5.89 22.21
C SER A 526 18.61 -5.47 20.92
N ALA A 527 17.67 -6.26 20.42
CA ALA A 527 16.87 -5.89 19.26
C ALA A 527 16.03 -4.64 19.56
N SER A 528 15.83 -3.82 18.52
CA SER A 528 15.06 -2.58 18.67
C SER A 528 13.66 -2.89 19.23
N LEU A 529 13.15 -1.99 20.06
CA LEU A 529 11.84 -2.18 20.68
C LEU A 529 10.74 -2.38 19.63
N LEU A 530 10.79 -1.61 18.54
CA LEU A 530 9.83 -1.74 17.44
C LEU A 530 9.92 -3.10 16.73
N THR A 531 11.13 -3.65 16.54
CA THR A 531 11.31 -4.99 15.95
C THR A 531 10.76 -6.07 16.88
N ARG A 532 11.00 -5.96 18.19
CA ARG A 532 10.45 -6.89 19.20
C ARG A 532 8.93 -6.83 19.27
N THR A 533 8.35 -5.64 19.15
CA THR A 533 6.89 -5.47 19.08
C THR A 533 6.29 -6.17 17.88
N LYS A 534 6.92 -6.03 16.70
CA LYS A 534 6.51 -6.74 15.48
C LYS A 534 6.65 -8.25 15.59
N ASP A 535 7.74 -8.74 16.18
CA ASP A 535 7.95 -10.16 16.42
C ASP A 535 6.86 -10.75 17.32
N ALA A 536 6.52 -10.07 18.41
CA ALA A 536 5.46 -10.51 19.31
C ALA A 536 4.09 -10.56 18.57
N MET A 537 3.74 -9.53 17.81
CA MET A 537 2.49 -9.52 17.04
C MET A 537 2.48 -10.58 15.94
N PHE A 538 3.59 -10.78 15.23
CA PHE A 538 3.75 -11.84 14.23
C PHE A 538 3.52 -13.23 14.84
N ARG A 539 4.10 -13.49 16.03
CA ARG A 539 3.90 -14.76 16.75
C ARG A 539 2.43 -14.98 17.13
N SER A 540 1.78 -13.92 17.61
CA SER A 540 0.35 -13.96 17.93
C SER A 540 -0.46 -14.38 16.72
N GLU A 541 -0.22 -13.73 15.56
CA GLU A 541 -0.97 -13.97 14.35
C GLU A 541 -0.67 -15.34 13.72
N ALA A 542 0.59 -15.78 13.70
CA ALA A 542 0.97 -17.10 13.23
C ALA A 542 0.30 -18.21 14.04
N LEU A 543 0.22 -18.07 15.37
CA LEU A 543 -0.53 -19.01 16.22
C LEU A 543 -2.02 -19.00 15.93
N ARG A 544 -2.61 -17.81 15.69
CA ARG A 544 -4.02 -17.67 15.36
C ARG A 544 -4.37 -18.36 14.04
N PHE A 545 -3.55 -18.20 13.00
CA PHE A 545 -3.70 -18.91 11.73
C PHE A 545 -3.49 -20.43 11.87
N ALA A 546 -2.70 -20.87 12.85
CA ALA A 546 -2.57 -22.30 13.21
C ALA A 546 -3.71 -22.83 14.10
N GLY A 547 -4.75 -22.02 14.39
CA GLY A 547 -5.86 -22.39 15.29
C GLY A 547 -5.48 -22.47 16.77
N LYS A 548 -4.37 -21.81 17.18
CA LYS A 548 -3.84 -21.80 18.56
C LYS A 548 -4.03 -20.42 19.19
N ASP A 549 -3.98 -20.35 20.54
CA ASP A 549 -4.07 -19.08 21.25
C ASP A 549 -2.79 -18.26 21.13
N GLY A 550 -2.90 -17.04 20.60
CA GLY A 550 -1.82 -16.06 20.46
C GLY A 550 -1.90 -14.89 21.46
N GLY A 551 -2.89 -14.85 22.33
CA GLY A 551 -3.21 -13.69 23.20
C GLY A 551 -2.03 -13.18 24.03
N LYS A 552 -1.21 -14.10 24.58
CA LYS A 552 -0.01 -13.73 25.34
C LYS A 552 0.97 -12.86 24.54
N TYR A 553 1.17 -13.18 23.27
CA TYR A 553 2.09 -12.41 22.42
C TYR A 553 1.48 -11.09 21.95
N GLU A 554 0.18 -11.05 21.78
CA GLU A 554 -0.55 -9.78 21.50
C GLU A 554 -0.42 -8.81 22.67
N GLU A 555 -0.64 -9.28 23.90
CA GLU A 555 -0.41 -8.49 25.12
C GLU A 555 1.04 -8.02 25.25
N GLU A 556 2.01 -8.87 24.93
CA GLU A 556 3.43 -8.52 24.90
C GLU A 556 3.71 -7.41 23.90
N ALA A 557 3.18 -7.47 22.68
CA ALA A 557 3.37 -6.47 21.65
C ALA A 557 2.85 -5.09 22.11
N PHE A 558 1.65 -5.01 22.63
CA PHE A 558 1.10 -3.77 23.18
C PHE A 558 1.86 -3.28 24.43
N SER A 559 2.38 -4.18 25.26
CA SER A 559 3.20 -3.82 26.42
C SER A 559 4.55 -3.20 26.00
N LEU A 560 5.21 -3.78 25.00
CA LEU A 560 6.47 -3.23 24.45
C LEU A 560 6.27 -1.86 23.81
N LEU A 561 5.17 -1.65 23.06
CA LEU A 561 4.84 -0.35 22.50
C LEU A 561 4.66 0.70 23.61
N ARG A 562 3.87 0.38 24.65
CA ARG A 562 3.67 1.25 25.81
C ARG A 562 5.00 1.59 26.48
N GLN A 563 5.85 0.60 26.69
CA GLN A 563 7.18 0.81 27.27
C GLN A 563 7.96 1.85 26.47
N GLY A 564 8.04 1.72 25.16
CA GLY A 564 8.77 2.65 24.28
C GLY A 564 8.27 4.09 24.35
N LEU A 565 6.96 4.26 24.44
CA LEU A 565 6.31 5.57 24.49
C LEU A 565 6.39 6.21 25.90
N THR A 566 6.55 5.41 26.95
CA THR A 566 6.54 5.90 28.35
C THR A 566 7.94 6.01 28.97
N ASP A 567 8.94 5.27 28.49
CA ASP A 567 10.28 5.19 29.10
C ASP A 567 10.94 6.54 29.30
N GLU A 568 10.82 7.47 28.38
CA GLU A 568 11.41 8.80 28.49
C GLU A 568 10.72 9.62 29.59
N ALA A 569 9.39 9.60 29.65
CA ALA A 569 8.62 10.32 30.66
C ALA A 569 8.84 9.76 32.07
N LEU A 570 9.04 8.45 32.20
CA LEU A 570 9.33 7.81 33.49
C LEU A 570 10.70 8.14 34.05
N ARG A 571 11.66 8.54 33.21
CA ARG A 571 12.99 8.97 33.64
C ARG A 571 12.98 10.35 34.28
N VAL A 572 12.05 11.23 33.87
CA VAL A 572 11.96 12.61 34.37
C VAL A 572 10.92 12.69 35.49
N ARG A 573 11.41 12.48 36.75
CA ARG A 573 10.56 12.58 37.95
C ARG A 573 10.22 14.03 38.25
N GLN A 574 9.01 14.29 38.72
CA GLN A 574 8.47 15.61 39.04
C GLN A 574 8.68 15.96 40.53
N CYS A 575 8.63 17.24 40.83
CA CYS A 575 8.63 17.74 42.19
C CYS A 575 7.50 18.79 42.32
N PRO A 576 6.27 18.37 42.59
CA PRO A 576 5.13 19.30 42.68
C PRO A 576 5.33 20.25 43.88
N ARG A 577 5.09 21.54 43.66
CA ARG A 577 5.15 22.61 44.68
C ARG A 577 3.91 23.46 44.58
N LEU A 578 3.29 23.74 45.69
CA LEU A 578 2.10 24.59 45.71
C LEU A 578 2.43 25.98 45.16
N SER A 579 1.73 26.40 44.09
CA SER A 579 1.98 27.69 43.43
C SER A 579 0.79 28.65 43.50
N VAL A 580 -0.19 28.35 44.35
CA VAL A 580 -1.43 29.16 44.54
C VAL A 580 -1.65 29.49 45.98
N TYR A 581 -2.42 30.56 46.25
CA TYR A 581 -2.92 30.88 47.58
C TYR A 581 -4.11 30.01 48.00
N ALA A 582 -4.40 29.95 49.29
CA ALA A 582 -5.42 29.05 49.86
C ALA A 582 -6.84 29.28 49.34
N ASP A 583 -7.14 30.47 48.84
CA ASP A 583 -8.44 30.88 48.29
C ASP A 583 -8.45 30.90 46.75
N GLN A 584 -7.35 30.61 46.08
CA GLN A 584 -7.29 30.61 44.63
C GLN A 584 -7.78 29.31 44.01
N ILE A 585 -8.44 29.45 42.86
CA ILE A 585 -8.86 28.36 42.02
C ILE A 585 -8.12 28.47 40.66
N VAL A 586 -7.45 27.40 40.24
CA VAL A 586 -6.89 27.28 38.89
C VAL A 586 -7.99 26.74 37.99
N TRP A 587 -8.23 27.44 36.88
CA TRP A 587 -9.23 27.10 35.92
C TRP A 587 -8.59 26.82 34.55
N GLY A 588 -8.51 25.53 34.17
CA GLY A 588 -8.12 25.08 32.87
C GLY A 588 -9.32 24.89 31.95
N ARG A 589 -9.21 25.29 30.68
CA ARG A 589 -10.28 25.15 29.69
C ARG A 589 -9.70 24.91 28.28
N SER A 590 -10.29 23.97 27.57
CA SER A 590 -9.86 23.60 26.22
C SER A 590 -11.02 23.56 25.23
N PRO A 591 -10.79 23.99 23.99
CA PRO A 591 -11.65 23.63 22.85
C PRO A 591 -11.57 22.12 22.61
N VAL A 592 -12.40 21.61 21.71
CA VAL A 592 -12.25 20.28 21.11
C VAL A 592 -11.68 20.41 19.71
N ARG A 593 -11.43 19.29 19.04
CA ARG A 593 -10.87 19.27 17.70
C ARG A 593 -11.75 18.56 16.68
N ILE A 594 -11.68 18.99 15.44
CA ILE A 594 -12.12 18.24 14.26
C ILE A 594 -10.89 17.98 13.39
N ASP A 595 -10.59 16.71 13.09
CA ASP A 595 -9.62 16.33 12.09
C ASP A 595 -10.30 16.31 10.73
N ILE A 596 -9.75 17.01 9.75
CA ILE A 596 -10.29 17.10 8.38
C ILE A 596 -9.48 16.34 7.35
N ALA A 597 -8.23 15.99 7.64
CA ALA A 597 -7.40 15.11 6.83
C ALA A 597 -6.25 14.48 7.66
N GLY A 598 -5.81 13.30 7.27
CA GLY A 598 -4.62 12.64 7.82
C GLY A 598 -4.79 11.94 9.16
N GLY A 599 -5.97 11.93 9.76
CA GLY A 599 -6.25 11.15 10.97
C GLY A 599 -5.86 9.68 10.79
N TRP A 600 -5.46 8.99 11.86
CA TRP A 600 -4.82 7.68 11.93
C TRP A 600 -3.31 7.69 11.66
N THR A 601 -2.77 8.60 10.83
CA THR A 601 -1.32 8.66 10.59
C THR A 601 -0.51 9.09 11.81
N ASP A 602 -1.16 9.66 12.80
CA ASP A 602 -0.63 10.03 14.12
C ASP A 602 -0.61 8.87 15.13
N THR A 603 -1.21 7.72 14.77
CA THR A 603 -1.37 6.60 15.69
C THR A 603 -0.14 5.68 15.66
N PRO A 604 0.47 5.35 16.82
CA PRO A 604 1.50 4.32 16.90
C PRO A 604 0.94 2.93 16.54
N PRO A 605 1.70 2.08 15.84
CA PRO A 605 3.10 2.24 15.46
C PRO A 605 3.38 2.98 14.14
N PHE A 606 2.36 3.35 13.35
CA PHE A 606 2.59 3.98 12.04
C PHE A 606 3.42 5.27 12.16
N CYS A 607 3.05 6.19 13.04
CA CYS A 607 3.81 7.43 13.21
C CYS A 607 5.26 7.20 13.70
N LEU A 608 5.51 6.10 14.44
CA LEU A 608 6.87 5.74 14.87
C LEU A 608 7.73 5.23 13.70
N MET A 609 7.09 4.64 12.68
CA MET A 609 7.76 4.07 11.51
C MET A 609 7.98 5.08 10.39
N GLU A 610 6.99 5.96 10.16
CA GLU A 610 6.94 6.80 8.95
C GLU A 610 6.63 8.28 9.25
N GLY A 611 6.38 8.64 10.53
CA GLY A 611 5.86 9.96 10.90
C GLY A 611 4.40 10.15 10.50
N GLY A 612 3.74 11.15 11.07
CA GLY A 612 2.33 11.45 10.83
C GLY A 612 2.09 12.86 10.31
N ASN A 613 1.02 13.05 9.53
CA ASN A 613 0.53 14.35 9.08
C ASN A 613 -0.96 14.45 9.36
N VAL A 614 -1.40 15.43 10.13
CA VAL A 614 -2.83 15.64 10.44
C VAL A 614 -3.20 17.12 10.31
N VAL A 615 -4.26 17.41 9.58
CA VAL A 615 -4.87 18.73 9.53
C VAL A 615 -6.08 18.75 10.45
N ASN A 616 -6.07 19.61 11.46
CA ASN A 616 -7.19 19.75 12.36
C ASN A 616 -7.54 21.19 12.75
N LEU A 617 -8.74 21.34 13.29
CA LEU A 617 -9.37 22.57 13.73
C LEU A 617 -9.58 22.53 15.25
N ALA A 618 -9.20 23.57 15.97
CA ALA A 618 -9.64 23.78 17.34
C ALA A 618 -10.99 24.52 17.33
N ILE A 619 -12.02 23.95 17.91
CA ILE A 619 -13.37 24.52 17.87
C ILE A 619 -13.99 24.71 19.28
N LYS A 620 -14.74 25.79 19.43
CA LYS A 620 -15.69 26.00 20.52
C LYS A 620 -17.06 25.48 20.12
N LEU A 621 -17.83 25.02 21.09
CA LEU A 621 -19.21 24.63 20.91
C LEU A 621 -20.12 25.63 21.65
N ASN A 622 -21.15 26.13 20.96
CA ASN A 622 -22.05 27.16 21.49
C ASN A 622 -21.30 28.34 22.13
N GLY A 623 -20.20 28.78 21.50
CA GLY A 623 -19.40 29.92 21.92
C GLY A 623 -18.43 29.67 23.08
N GLN A 624 -18.39 28.47 23.68
CA GLN A 624 -17.57 28.15 24.84
C GLN A 624 -16.61 26.95 24.60
N PRO A 625 -15.42 26.94 25.24
CA PRO A 625 -14.60 25.73 25.36
C PRO A 625 -15.37 24.68 26.20
N PRO A 626 -15.64 23.49 25.62
CA PRO A 626 -16.53 22.53 26.28
C PRO A 626 -15.87 21.67 27.35
N LEU A 627 -14.55 21.66 27.44
CA LEU A 627 -13.80 20.88 28.43
C LEU A 627 -13.13 21.80 29.45
N GLN A 628 -13.44 21.58 30.75
CA GLN A 628 -12.97 22.44 31.80
C GLN A 628 -12.53 21.64 33.04
N THR A 629 -11.51 22.15 33.72
CA THR A 629 -10.99 21.57 34.95
C THR A 629 -10.73 22.67 35.93
N TYR A 630 -11.19 22.47 37.17
CA TYR A 630 -10.95 23.37 38.28
C TYR A 630 -10.12 22.66 39.33
N VAL A 631 -9.01 23.28 39.76
CA VAL A 631 -8.14 22.75 40.81
C VAL A 631 -8.06 23.79 41.93
N LYS A 632 -8.37 23.40 43.16
CA LYS A 632 -8.29 24.27 44.32
C LYS A 632 -7.63 23.56 45.51
N PRO A 633 -7.03 24.30 46.48
CA PRO A 633 -6.54 23.73 47.73
C PRO A 633 -7.68 23.15 48.57
N CYS A 634 -7.40 22.07 49.28
CA CYS A 634 -8.23 21.47 50.30
C CYS A 634 -7.51 21.47 51.66
N SER A 635 -8.20 21.80 52.76
CA SER A 635 -7.57 21.85 54.06
C SER A 635 -7.13 20.50 54.61
N GLU A 636 -7.86 19.45 54.23
CA GLU A 636 -7.51 18.10 54.65
C GLU A 636 -6.47 17.47 53.70
N PRO A 637 -5.51 16.67 54.19
CA PRO A 637 -4.45 16.08 53.35
C PRO A 637 -4.95 14.86 52.57
N HIS A 638 -5.89 15.05 51.68
CA HIS A 638 -6.41 14.07 50.76
C HIS A 638 -6.73 14.72 49.38
N ILE A 639 -7.03 13.91 48.40
CA ILE A 639 -7.40 14.37 47.05
C ILE A 639 -8.89 14.07 46.83
N VAL A 640 -9.66 15.10 46.47
CA VAL A 640 -11.07 14.97 46.09
C VAL A 640 -11.21 15.12 44.59
N LEU A 641 -11.81 14.13 43.94
CA LEU A 641 -12.15 14.16 42.51
C LEU A 641 -13.64 14.32 42.35
N ARG A 642 -14.07 15.23 41.48
CA ARG A 642 -15.50 15.46 41.15
C ARG A 642 -15.68 15.53 39.65
N SER A 643 -16.81 15.03 39.16
CA SER A 643 -17.28 15.22 37.77
C SER A 643 -18.67 15.82 37.81
N ILE A 644 -18.81 17.04 37.24
CA ILE A 644 -20.08 17.76 37.23
C ILE A 644 -21.07 17.04 36.29
N ASP A 645 -20.62 16.68 35.12
CA ASP A 645 -21.44 16.04 34.07
C ASP A 645 -21.89 14.61 34.44
N LEU A 646 -21.09 13.87 35.22
CA LEU A 646 -21.46 12.53 35.71
C LEU A 646 -22.10 12.50 37.08
N GLY A 647 -22.10 13.64 37.81
CA GLY A 647 -22.58 13.71 39.18
C GLY A 647 -21.85 12.80 40.15
N ALA A 648 -20.58 12.48 39.87
CA ALA A 648 -19.73 11.54 40.62
C ALA A 648 -18.70 12.28 41.48
N SER A 649 -18.33 11.69 42.64
CA SER A 649 -17.24 12.16 43.49
C SER A 649 -16.48 10.99 44.12
N GLU A 650 -15.18 11.14 44.27
CA GLU A 650 -14.30 10.15 44.90
C GLU A 650 -13.26 10.86 45.76
N THR A 651 -12.96 10.33 46.95
CA THR A 651 -11.89 10.82 47.83
C THR A 651 -10.77 9.81 47.85
N ILE A 652 -9.53 10.25 47.65
CA ILE A 652 -8.32 9.45 47.57
C ILE A 652 -7.43 9.80 48.75
N THR A 653 -7.07 8.82 49.54
CA THR A 653 -6.27 8.96 50.76
C THR A 653 -4.97 8.18 50.74
N THR A 654 -4.82 7.22 49.79
CA THR A 654 -3.66 6.36 49.69
C THR A 654 -3.05 6.34 48.30
N TYR A 655 -1.80 5.91 48.21
CA TYR A 655 -1.14 5.72 46.90
C TYR A 655 -1.79 4.60 46.06
N GLU A 656 -2.33 3.55 46.71
CA GLU A 656 -2.99 2.44 46.05
C GLU A 656 -4.31 2.90 45.39
N GLU A 657 -5.07 3.76 46.06
CA GLU A 657 -6.26 4.37 45.49
C GLU A 657 -5.93 5.27 44.29
N LEU A 658 -4.84 6.03 44.37
CA LEU A 658 -4.36 6.89 43.29
C LEU A 658 -3.84 6.07 42.13
N ALA A 659 -3.09 4.98 42.39
CA ALA A 659 -2.55 4.08 41.37
C ALA A 659 -3.63 3.26 40.64
N ALA A 660 -4.86 3.19 41.17
CA ALA A 660 -5.97 2.44 40.58
C ALA A 660 -6.65 3.17 39.40
N PHE A 661 -5.85 3.86 38.55
CA PHE A 661 -6.38 4.56 37.37
C PHE A 661 -6.77 3.62 36.23
N ASN A 662 -6.35 2.34 36.23
CA ASN A 662 -6.73 1.33 35.22
C ASN A 662 -8.01 0.56 35.57
N LYS A 663 -8.73 0.95 36.64
CA LYS A 663 -9.98 0.30 37.00
C LYS A 663 -11.06 0.54 35.93
N VAL A 664 -11.49 -0.55 35.30
CA VAL A 664 -12.53 -0.47 34.25
C VAL A 664 -13.81 0.15 34.80
N GLY A 665 -14.34 1.15 34.07
CA GLY A 665 -15.56 1.84 34.42
C GLY A 665 -15.39 2.95 35.46
N SER A 666 -14.18 3.27 35.93
CA SER A 666 -13.94 4.40 36.80
C SER A 666 -14.10 5.73 36.05
N PRO A 667 -14.94 6.69 36.54
CA PRO A 667 -15.05 8.00 35.91
C PRO A 667 -13.83 8.88 36.18
N PHE A 668 -12.89 8.45 37.03
CA PHE A 668 -11.73 9.22 37.48
C PHE A 668 -10.39 8.67 37.04
N SER A 669 -10.36 7.75 36.06
CA SER A 669 -9.10 7.22 35.51
C SER A 669 -8.16 8.32 35.00
N ILE A 670 -8.69 9.30 34.23
CA ILE A 670 -7.93 10.44 33.69
C ILE A 670 -7.30 11.30 34.79
N PRO A 671 -8.06 11.88 35.75
CA PRO A 671 -7.45 12.72 36.78
C PRO A 671 -6.52 11.95 37.72
N LYS A 672 -6.73 10.67 38.01
CA LYS A 672 -5.80 9.84 38.77
C LYS A 672 -4.49 9.67 38.05
N ALA A 673 -4.52 9.32 36.75
CA ALA A 673 -3.30 9.20 35.95
C ALA A 673 -2.57 10.55 35.79
N ALA A 674 -3.30 11.66 35.63
CA ALA A 674 -2.73 13.00 35.53
C ALA A 674 -2.03 13.42 36.84
N LEU A 675 -2.67 13.20 37.98
CA LEU A 675 -2.08 13.44 39.31
C LEU A 675 -0.82 12.59 39.52
N SER A 676 -0.88 11.32 39.11
CA SER A 676 0.27 10.42 39.19
C SER A 676 1.46 10.98 38.41
N LEU A 677 1.26 11.36 37.15
CA LEU A 677 2.29 11.96 36.28
C LEU A 677 2.77 13.33 36.75
N SER A 678 1.92 14.06 37.52
CA SER A 678 2.31 15.32 38.16
C SER A 678 3.19 15.15 39.38
N GLY A 679 3.50 13.90 39.76
CA GLY A 679 4.44 13.60 40.87
C GLY A 679 3.75 13.20 42.17
N PHE A 680 2.46 12.89 42.19
CA PHE A 680 1.77 12.43 43.42
C PHE A 680 1.80 10.92 43.61
N LEU A 681 2.54 10.17 42.77
CA LEU A 681 2.93 8.77 43.03
C LEU A 681 4.43 8.65 43.18
N PRO A 682 4.95 7.77 44.07
CA PRO A 682 6.40 7.61 44.33
C PRO A 682 7.23 7.35 43.06
N GLN A 683 6.71 6.60 42.11
CA GLN A 683 7.42 6.29 40.89
C GLN A 683 7.63 7.51 39.96
N PHE A 684 6.80 8.54 40.08
CA PHE A 684 6.88 9.77 39.28
C PHE A 684 7.39 10.96 40.10
N CYS A 685 7.56 10.80 41.43
CA CYS A 685 8.03 11.84 42.32
C CYS A 685 9.57 11.79 42.50
N LYS A 686 10.18 12.96 42.51
CA LYS A 686 11.63 13.10 42.80
C LYS A 686 11.92 12.82 44.26
N ASP A 687 11.04 13.31 45.15
CA ASP A 687 11.16 13.12 46.58
C ASP A 687 10.46 11.85 47.05
N GLN A 688 10.88 11.29 48.17
CA GLN A 688 10.33 10.04 48.71
C GLN A 688 9.48 10.33 49.94
N TYR A 689 8.25 9.78 49.97
CA TYR A 689 7.34 9.90 51.10
C TYR A 689 6.78 8.51 51.43
N ASN A 690 6.45 8.28 52.73
CA ASN A 690 5.94 7.01 53.20
C ASN A 690 4.44 6.83 52.89
N SER A 691 3.71 7.93 52.70
CA SER A 691 2.29 7.91 52.39
C SER A 691 1.87 9.11 51.55
N LEU A 692 0.71 9.03 50.88
CA LEU A 692 0.10 10.17 50.19
C LEU A 692 -0.23 11.32 51.14
N GLU A 693 -0.67 11.03 52.37
CA GLU A 693 -0.94 12.02 53.40
C GLU A 693 0.35 12.80 53.76
N GLU A 694 1.46 12.11 53.98
CA GLU A 694 2.76 12.75 54.25
C GLU A 694 3.19 13.67 53.12
N GLN A 695 3.06 13.19 51.88
CA GLN A 695 3.38 13.97 50.68
C GLN A 695 2.48 15.22 50.56
N LEU A 696 1.18 15.11 50.79
CA LEU A 696 0.26 16.26 50.75
C LEU A 696 0.51 17.27 51.88
N ARG A 697 0.89 16.82 53.09
CA ARG A 697 1.33 17.71 54.15
C ARG A 697 2.63 18.46 53.82
N ALA A 698 3.56 17.77 53.17
CA ALA A 698 4.78 18.39 52.66
C ALA A 698 4.53 19.33 51.48
N PHE A 699 3.55 19.03 50.61
CA PHE A 699 3.08 19.89 49.53
C PHE A 699 2.40 21.16 50.05
N GLY A 700 1.76 21.09 51.24
CA GLY A 700 1.13 22.21 51.94
C GLY A 700 -0.41 22.20 51.97
N CYS A 701 -1.09 21.35 51.20
CA CYS A 701 -2.53 21.19 51.24
C CYS A 701 -2.95 19.90 50.54
N GLY A 702 -4.24 19.49 50.72
CA GLY A 702 -4.89 18.56 49.82
C GLY A 702 -5.33 19.21 48.51
N LEU A 703 -5.88 18.45 47.59
CA LEU A 703 -6.35 18.95 46.32
C LEU A 703 -7.81 18.58 46.07
N GLU A 704 -8.59 19.51 45.54
CA GLU A 704 -9.87 19.20 44.93
C GLU A 704 -9.81 19.47 43.43
N VAL A 705 -10.05 18.43 42.61
CA VAL A 705 -10.03 18.50 41.16
C VAL A 705 -11.45 18.24 40.65
N THR A 706 -12.05 19.25 40.05
CA THR A 706 -13.40 19.17 39.50
C THR A 706 -13.35 19.22 37.97
N LEU A 707 -13.99 18.26 37.31
CA LEU A 707 -14.08 18.11 35.87
C LEU A 707 -15.45 18.49 35.34
N LEU A 708 -15.48 19.12 34.16
CA LEU A 708 -16.67 19.35 33.37
C LEU A 708 -16.41 18.99 31.92
N SER A 709 -17.17 18.02 31.38
CA SER A 709 -17.24 17.73 29.97
C SER A 709 -18.64 18.07 29.46
N ALA A 710 -18.78 19.20 28.78
CA ALA A 710 -20.06 19.66 28.23
C ALA A 710 -20.46 18.96 26.92
N ILE A 711 -19.83 17.83 26.62
CA ILE A 711 -20.07 16.99 25.42
C ILE A 711 -20.14 15.51 25.82
N PRO A 712 -20.95 14.71 25.12
CA PRO A 712 -21.07 13.29 25.40
C PRO A 712 -19.77 12.55 25.21
N ALA A 713 -19.52 11.52 26.03
CA ALA A 713 -18.42 10.57 25.78
C ALA A 713 -18.64 9.84 24.45
N GLY A 714 -17.53 9.52 23.74
CA GLY A 714 -17.61 8.87 22.42
C GLY A 714 -18.11 9.79 21.30
N SER A 715 -17.97 11.10 21.48
CA SER A 715 -18.44 12.13 20.53
C SER A 715 -17.61 12.23 19.24
N GLY A 716 -16.40 11.61 19.19
CA GLY A 716 -15.47 11.70 18.06
C GLY A 716 -14.64 12.99 18.03
N LEU A 717 -14.80 13.91 18.99
CA LEU A 717 -14.11 15.21 19.02
C LEU A 717 -12.82 15.22 19.86
N GLY A 718 -12.24 14.07 20.19
CA GLY A 718 -11.02 13.95 20.99
C GLY A 718 -11.21 14.21 22.47
N THR A 719 -12.42 14.04 22.98
CA THR A 719 -12.85 14.46 24.33
C THR A 719 -11.93 13.94 25.44
N SER A 720 -11.58 12.65 25.44
CA SER A 720 -10.78 12.03 26.50
C SER A 720 -9.36 12.60 26.55
N SER A 721 -8.67 12.65 25.41
CA SER A 721 -7.30 13.14 25.32
C SER A 721 -7.21 14.64 25.59
N VAL A 722 -8.17 15.44 25.08
CA VAL A 722 -8.19 16.88 25.34
C VAL A 722 -8.54 17.17 26.81
N LEU A 723 -9.44 16.39 27.45
CA LEU A 723 -9.72 16.50 28.87
C LEU A 723 -8.47 16.16 29.69
N ALA A 724 -7.74 15.08 29.34
CA ALA A 724 -6.49 14.72 30.00
C ALA A 724 -5.46 15.85 29.90
N ALA A 725 -5.30 16.44 28.71
CA ALA A 725 -4.44 17.60 28.51
C ALA A 725 -4.88 18.82 29.35
N THR A 726 -6.18 19.06 29.47
CA THR A 726 -6.73 20.15 30.28
C THR A 726 -6.43 19.95 31.77
N VAL A 727 -6.56 18.72 32.27
CA VAL A 727 -6.23 18.36 33.66
C VAL A 727 -4.73 18.53 33.90
N LEU A 728 -3.87 17.99 33.02
CA LEU A 728 -2.42 18.12 33.15
C LEU A 728 -1.96 19.58 33.12
N GLY A 729 -2.56 20.41 32.24
CA GLY A 729 -2.25 21.82 32.15
C GLY A 729 -2.69 22.60 33.40
N ALA A 730 -3.86 22.31 33.96
CA ALA A 730 -4.32 22.90 35.21
C ALA A 730 -3.45 22.47 36.39
N LEU A 731 -3.07 21.20 36.47
CA LEU A 731 -2.14 20.69 37.49
C LEU A 731 -0.75 21.26 37.33
N SER A 732 -0.25 21.46 36.10
CA SER A 732 1.03 22.10 35.86
C SER A 732 1.11 23.50 36.48
N ASP A 733 0.05 24.29 36.31
CA ASP A 733 -0.07 25.63 36.89
C ASP A 733 -0.21 25.56 38.41
N PHE A 734 -1.10 24.69 38.93
CA PHE A 734 -1.36 24.54 40.36
C PHE A 734 -0.16 24.03 41.14
N CYS A 735 0.56 23.08 40.58
CA CYS A 735 1.72 22.42 41.18
C CYS A 735 3.07 23.06 40.81
N GLY A 736 3.08 24.17 40.09
CA GLY A 736 4.31 24.88 39.69
C GLY A 736 5.29 24.05 38.86
N LEU A 737 4.78 23.17 37.99
CA LEU A 737 5.59 22.25 37.18
C LEU A 737 6.19 22.92 35.93
N GLY A 738 5.59 24.04 35.47
CA GLY A 738 6.12 24.84 34.37
C GLY A 738 6.08 24.20 33.00
N TRP A 739 5.16 23.25 32.77
CA TRP A 739 5.01 22.58 31.48
C TRP A 739 4.38 23.52 30.44
N ASP A 740 5.01 23.61 29.30
CA ASP A 740 4.44 24.25 28.11
C ASP A 740 3.42 23.35 27.40
N LYS A 741 2.81 23.87 26.32
CA LYS A 741 1.79 23.11 25.57
C LYS A 741 2.35 21.85 24.89
N ALA A 742 3.62 21.88 24.49
CA ALA A 742 4.29 20.73 23.88
C ALA A 742 4.49 19.62 24.93
N GLU A 743 5.01 19.96 26.09
CA GLU A 743 5.20 19.03 27.20
C GLU A 743 3.86 18.46 27.71
N ILE A 744 2.81 19.29 27.81
CA ILE A 744 1.47 18.83 28.19
C ILE A 744 0.94 17.83 27.16
N GLY A 745 1.14 18.10 25.85
CA GLY A 745 0.72 17.20 24.78
C GLY A 745 1.46 15.86 24.83
N HIS A 746 2.76 15.89 25.05
CA HIS A 746 3.59 14.69 25.20
C HIS A 746 3.17 13.86 26.44
N ARG A 747 2.97 14.50 27.59
CA ARG A 747 2.50 13.83 28.82
C ARG A 747 1.10 13.26 28.66
N THR A 748 0.26 13.88 27.85
CA THR A 748 -1.06 13.34 27.52
C THR A 748 -0.95 12.03 26.73
N LEU A 749 -0.05 11.95 25.76
CA LEU A 749 0.23 10.70 25.05
C LEU A 749 0.68 9.58 26.01
N VAL A 750 1.57 9.90 26.95
CA VAL A 750 2.02 8.97 28.01
C VAL A 750 0.83 8.55 28.89
N LEU A 751 -0.01 9.49 29.30
CA LEU A 751 -1.19 9.23 30.11
C LEU A 751 -2.12 8.22 29.43
N GLU A 752 -2.38 8.40 28.15
CA GLU A 752 -3.21 7.47 27.37
C GLU A 752 -2.60 6.07 27.30
N GLN A 753 -1.27 5.96 27.18
CA GLN A 753 -0.61 4.67 27.24
C GLN A 753 -0.75 4.02 28.63
N LEU A 754 -0.67 4.79 29.71
CA LEU A 754 -0.92 4.30 31.08
C LEU A 754 -2.34 3.79 31.26
N LEU A 755 -3.33 4.44 30.61
CA LEU A 755 -4.73 4.03 30.61
C LEU A 755 -5.07 2.89 29.64
N THR A 756 -4.06 2.40 28.88
CA THR A 756 -4.25 1.37 27.85
C THR A 756 -5.23 1.75 26.73
N THR A 757 -5.38 3.03 26.43
CA THR A 757 -6.29 3.51 25.37
C THR A 757 -5.62 3.51 23.99
N GLY A 758 -4.29 3.62 23.93
CA GLY A 758 -3.50 3.42 22.70
C GLY A 758 -3.67 4.48 21.62
N GLY A 759 -4.19 5.67 21.94
CA GLY A 759 -4.44 6.76 20.99
C GLY A 759 -3.18 7.39 20.39
N GLY A 760 -3.37 8.17 19.30
CA GLY A 760 -2.35 9.01 18.70
C GLY A 760 -2.19 10.36 19.38
N TRP A 761 -1.41 11.24 18.77
CA TRP A 761 -1.15 12.57 19.35
C TRP A 761 -2.06 13.69 18.81
N GLN A 762 -2.88 13.47 17.80
CA GLN A 762 -3.67 14.53 17.16
C GLN A 762 -4.69 15.19 18.07
N ASP A 763 -5.27 14.43 19.01
CA ASP A 763 -6.39 14.87 19.83
C ASP A 763 -5.96 15.98 20.81
N GLN A 764 -4.98 15.68 21.62
CA GLN A 764 -4.47 16.63 22.61
C GLN A 764 -3.83 17.86 21.96
N PHE A 765 -2.99 17.70 20.93
CA PHE A 765 -2.41 18.85 20.22
C PHE A 765 -3.48 19.63 19.45
N GLY A 766 -4.53 18.97 18.97
CA GLY A 766 -5.67 19.60 18.34
C GLY A 766 -6.42 20.57 19.27
N GLY A 767 -6.61 20.18 20.54
CA GLY A 767 -7.26 21.00 21.55
C GLY A 767 -6.33 21.98 22.27
N LEU A 768 -5.06 21.60 22.50
CA LEU A 768 -4.08 22.49 23.16
C LEU A 768 -3.72 23.70 22.30
N LEU A 769 -3.61 23.52 21.00
CA LEU A 769 -3.16 24.55 20.06
C LEU A 769 -4.34 25.24 19.35
N PRO A 770 -4.25 26.55 19.06
CA PRO A 770 -5.35 27.31 18.47
C PRO A 770 -5.55 27.03 16.98
N GLY A 771 -6.68 27.50 16.45
CA GLY A 771 -6.91 27.70 15.03
C GLY A 771 -6.90 26.45 14.16
N ILE A 772 -6.51 26.66 12.93
CA ILE A 772 -6.34 25.61 11.91
C ILE A 772 -4.85 25.33 11.74
N LYS A 773 -4.50 24.08 11.73
CA LYS A 773 -3.10 23.69 11.72
C LYS A 773 -2.85 22.32 11.08
N LEU A 774 -1.72 22.22 10.39
CA LEU A 774 -1.08 20.97 10.02
C LEU A 774 -0.09 20.59 11.12
N LEU A 775 -0.26 19.43 11.67
CA LEU A 775 0.63 18.80 12.65
C LEU A 775 1.42 17.71 11.93
N GLN A 776 2.74 17.71 12.07
CA GLN A 776 3.63 16.76 11.39
C GLN A 776 4.66 16.22 12.39
N THR A 777 4.88 14.90 12.38
CA THR A 777 5.95 14.27 13.16
C THR A 777 6.94 13.55 12.27
N GLU A 778 8.17 13.48 12.72
CA GLU A 778 9.20 12.59 12.20
C GLU A 778 9.00 11.15 12.74
N ARG A 779 9.65 10.18 12.08
CA ARG A 779 9.74 8.79 12.56
C ARG A 779 10.53 8.73 13.88
N GLY A 780 10.18 7.79 14.75
CA GLY A 780 10.85 7.58 16.06
C GLY A 780 9.89 7.66 17.23
N PHE A 781 10.37 7.30 18.43
CA PHE A 781 9.53 7.34 19.64
C PHE A 781 9.30 8.75 20.18
N CYS A 782 10.12 9.72 19.83
CA CYS A 782 9.94 11.13 20.18
C CYS A 782 8.91 11.76 19.24
N GLN A 783 7.64 11.74 19.65
CA GLN A 783 6.49 12.23 18.89
C GLN A 783 6.10 13.66 19.29
N ASN A 784 6.92 14.63 18.89
CA ASN A 784 6.67 16.06 19.07
C ASN A 784 6.27 16.70 17.73
N PRO A 785 4.97 17.00 17.50
CA PRO A 785 4.53 17.54 16.23
C PRO A 785 5.08 18.95 15.96
N GLU A 786 5.65 19.13 14.78
CA GLU A 786 5.82 20.47 14.20
C GLU A 786 4.45 21.03 13.82
N VAL A 787 4.26 22.32 14.06
CA VAL A 787 2.97 22.98 13.86
C VAL A 787 3.08 24.02 12.74
N ARG A 788 2.25 23.86 11.70
CA ARG A 788 2.10 24.85 10.63
C ARG A 788 0.68 25.41 10.67
N TYR A 789 0.54 26.66 11.12
CA TYR A 789 -0.75 27.35 11.14
C TYR A 789 -1.18 27.78 9.72
N MET A 790 -2.48 27.74 9.47
CA MET A 790 -3.10 28.05 8.19
C MET A 790 -4.04 29.25 8.30
N PRO A 791 -4.33 29.95 7.18
CA PRO A 791 -5.33 31.00 7.14
C PRO A 791 -6.71 30.49 7.59
N ASP A 792 -7.42 31.31 8.37
CA ASP A 792 -8.72 30.95 8.94
C ASP A 792 -9.93 31.46 8.14
N ALA A 793 -9.68 32.20 7.06
CA ALA A 793 -10.72 32.88 6.30
C ALA A 793 -11.81 31.94 5.76
N LEU A 794 -11.45 30.73 5.29
CA LEU A 794 -12.43 29.72 4.85
C LEU A 794 -13.38 29.25 5.95
N PHE A 795 -13.10 29.55 7.23
CA PHE A 795 -13.90 29.15 8.38
C PHE A 795 -14.51 30.32 9.14
N THR A 796 -14.06 31.53 8.89
CA THR A 796 -14.42 32.74 9.64
C THR A 796 -15.18 33.76 8.83
N LEU A 797 -14.92 33.86 7.52
CA LEU A 797 -15.66 34.78 6.64
C LEU A 797 -17.15 34.35 6.58
N PRO A 798 -18.09 35.33 6.59
CA PRO A 798 -19.52 35.03 6.65
C PRO A 798 -20.00 34.04 5.58
N GLU A 799 -19.56 34.20 4.33
CA GLU A 799 -19.93 33.36 3.20
C GLU A 799 -19.54 31.89 3.34
N TYR A 800 -18.46 31.59 4.05
CA TYR A 800 -18.01 30.22 4.27
C TYR A 800 -18.44 29.67 5.63
N LYS A 801 -18.45 30.54 6.65
CA LYS A 801 -18.78 30.12 8.04
C LYS A 801 -20.15 29.44 8.14
N ALA A 802 -21.15 29.92 7.41
CA ALA A 802 -22.50 29.35 7.38
C ALA A 802 -22.53 27.94 6.76
N CYS A 803 -21.56 27.59 5.91
CA CYS A 803 -21.49 26.31 5.24
C CYS A 803 -20.89 25.18 6.10
N HIS A 804 -20.24 25.50 7.23
CA HIS A 804 -19.72 24.50 8.17
C HIS A 804 -20.78 24.10 9.16
N LEU A 805 -21.22 22.84 9.11
CA LEU A 805 -22.27 22.30 9.93
C LEU A 805 -21.75 21.20 10.82
N LEU A 806 -22.18 21.21 12.10
CA LEU A 806 -21.87 20.17 13.06
C LEU A 806 -23.17 19.61 13.63
N TYR A 807 -23.40 18.31 13.40
CA TYR A 807 -24.64 17.63 13.82
C TYR A 807 -24.31 16.46 14.75
N TYR A 808 -24.84 16.50 15.96
CA TYR A 808 -24.76 15.38 16.88
C TYR A 808 -25.77 14.32 16.47
N THR A 809 -25.33 13.14 16.13
CA THR A 809 -26.18 12.06 15.63
C THR A 809 -26.94 11.33 16.73
N GLY A 810 -26.50 11.44 18.00
CA GLY A 810 -27.05 10.68 19.12
C GLY A 810 -26.72 9.17 19.05
N ILE A 811 -25.88 8.76 18.10
CA ILE A 811 -25.38 7.39 17.91
C ILE A 811 -24.00 7.30 18.57
N THR A 812 -23.81 6.32 19.45
CA THR A 812 -22.50 6.09 20.10
C THR A 812 -22.06 4.66 19.88
N ARG A 813 -20.77 4.50 19.56
CA ARG A 813 -20.12 3.19 19.45
C ARG A 813 -18.83 3.18 20.27
N THR A 814 -18.43 2.00 20.74
CA THR A 814 -17.17 1.82 21.47
C THR A 814 -15.99 1.81 20.47
N ALA A 815 -15.20 2.87 20.42
CA ALA A 815 -14.05 3.03 19.52
C ALA A 815 -12.89 2.04 19.79
N LYS A 816 -12.86 1.37 20.96
CA LYS A 816 -11.72 0.51 21.38
C LYS A 816 -11.43 -0.68 20.45
N THR A 817 -12.48 -1.31 19.91
CA THR A 817 -12.30 -2.50 19.06
C THR A 817 -11.72 -2.13 17.69
N ILE A 818 -12.15 -1.02 17.12
CA ILE A 818 -11.66 -0.48 15.84
C ILE A 818 -10.17 -0.14 15.96
N LEU A 819 -9.82 0.60 17.01
CA LEU A 819 -8.44 1.03 17.25
C LEU A 819 -7.49 -0.16 17.38
N ALA A 820 -7.85 -1.17 18.18
CA ALA A 820 -7.01 -2.34 18.39
C ALA A 820 -6.77 -3.14 17.11
N GLU A 821 -7.78 -3.27 16.25
CA GLU A 821 -7.69 -3.99 14.99
C GLU A 821 -6.78 -3.27 13.97
N ILE A 822 -6.95 -1.96 13.82
CA ILE A 822 -6.09 -1.15 12.93
C ILE A 822 -4.65 -1.16 13.44
N VAL A 823 -4.41 -0.96 14.74
CA VAL A 823 -3.07 -0.99 15.33
C VAL A 823 -2.40 -2.37 15.16
N ARG A 824 -3.16 -3.45 15.28
CA ARG A 824 -2.65 -4.82 15.03
C ARG A 824 -2.13 -4.97 13.60
N ARG A 825 -2.89 -4.53 12.61
CA ARG A 825 -2.49 -4.59 11.20
C ARG A 825 -1.29 -3.68 10.90
N MET A 826 -1.20 -2.51 11.57
CA MET A 826 0.00 -1.66 11.49
C MET A 826 1.27 -2.39 12.00
N PHE A 827 1.18 -3.15 13.11
CA PHE A 827 2.32 -3.95 13.61
C PHE A 827 2.77 -4.99 12.59
N LEU A 828 1.82 -5.59 11.89
CA LEU A 828 2.05 -6.63 10.90
C LEU A 828 2.53 -6.08 9.54
N ASN A 829 2.65 -4.78 9.39
CA ASN A 829 2.93 -4.11 8.11
C ASN A 829 1.97 -4.56 6.99
N GLU A 830 0.70 -4.76 7.30
CA GLU A 830 -0.27 -5.20 6.33
C GLU A 830 -0.28 -4.24 5.13
N HIS A 831 -0.19 -4.81 3.92
CA HIS A 831 0.11 -4.06 2.69
C HIS A 831 -0.91 -2.97 2.38
N ASP A 832 -2.19 -3.32 2.34
CA ASP A 832 -3.26 -2.42 1.93
C ASP A 832 -3.47 -1.30 2.98
N GLU A 833 -3.34 -1.63 4.27
CA GLU A 833 -3.45 -0.66 5.35
C GLU A 833 -2.30 0.35 5.33
N LEU A 834 -1.05 -0.11 5.16
CA LEU A 834 0.08 0.81 5.05
C LEU A 834 -0.02 1.70 3.82
N ALA A 835 -0.46 1.16 2.68
CA ALA A 835 -0.69 1.94 1.47
C ALA A 835 -1.77 3.01 1.69
N GLN A 836 -2.87 2.65 2.35
CA GLN A 836 -3.95 3.57 2.70
C GLN A 836 -3.48 4.68 3.66
N LEU A 837 -2.71 4.34 4.69
CA LEU A 837 -2.17 5.31 5.65
C LEU A 837 -1.17 6.27 5.00
N ARG A 838 -0.33 5.80 4.07
CA ARG A 838 0.57 6.65 3.29
C ARG A 838 -0.21 7.61 2.39
N GLU A 839 -1.30 7.14 1.76
CA GLU A 839 -2.18 8.00 0.99
C GLU A 839 -2.85 9.06 1.87
N MET A 840 -3.32 8.70 3.08
CA MET A 840 -3.89 9.63 4.03
C MET A 840 -2.87 10.68 4.50
N LYS A 841 -1.61 10.27 4.70
CA LYS A 841 -0.52 11.17 5.04
C LYS A 841 -0.25 12.20 3.94
N ALA A 842 -0.22 11.77 2.68
CA ALA A 842 -0.08 12.66 1.52
C ALA A 842 -1.30 13.57 1.36
N HIS A 843 -2.51 13.03 1.54
CA HIS A 843 -3.78 13.75 1.47
C HIS A 843 -3.86 14.91 2.48
N ALA A 844 -3.23 14.81 3.64
CA ALA A 844 -3.13 15.93 4.59
C ALA A 844 -2.39 17.14 3.99
N LEU A 845 -1.41 16.92 3.12
CA LEU A 845 -0.70 17.98 2.41
C LEU A 845 -1.55 18.60 1.29
N ASP A 846 -2.39 17.81 0.61
CA ASP A 846 -3.36 18.31 -0.36
C ASP A 846 -4.40 19.22 0.32
N MET A 847 -4.87 18.85 1.51
CA MET A 847 -5.77 19.65 2.34
C MET A 847 -5.09 20.96 2.76
N PHE A 848 -3.83 20.87 3.19
CA PHE A 848 -3.03 22.05 3.54
C PHE A 848 -2.93 23.02 2.34
N ASP A 849 -2.61 22.54 1.15
CA ASP A 849 -2.52 23.35 -0.07
C ASP A 849 -3.87 24.00 -0.44
N ALA A 850 -4.97 23.26 -0.36
CA ALA A 850 -6.31 23.78 -0.64
C ALA A 850 -6.68 24.94 0.30
N ILE A 851 -6.41 24.83 1.59
CA ILE A 851 -6.67 25.88 2.58
C ILE A 851 -5.75 27.08 2.35
N GLN A 852 -4.46 26.87 2.07
CA GLN A 852 -3.50 27.94 1.77
C GLN A 852 -3.90 28.76 0.53
N ARG A 853 -4.49 28.11 -0.47
CA ARG A 853 -4.98 28.75 -1.70
C ARG A 853 -6.38 29.33 -1.58
N MET A 854 -7.02 29.24 -0.43
CA MET A 854 -8.40 29.67 -0.22
C MET A 854 -9.42 28.97 -1.14
N ASP A 855 -9.16 27.72 -1.53
CA ASP A 855 -10.03 26.91 -2.39
C ASP A 855 -11.05 26.13 -1.56
N PHE A 856 -12.20 26.79 -1.32
CA PHE A 856 -13.28 26.24 -0.47
C PHE A 856 -13.89 24.97 -1.05
N GLU A 857 -14.11 24.91 -2.35
CA GLU A 857 -14.70 23.74 -3.00
C GLU A 857 -13.77 22.54 -2.93
N ARG A 858 -12.48 22.74 -3.23
CA ARG A 858 -11.47 21.69 -3.13
C ARG A 858 -11.35 21.18 -1.69
N MET A 859 -11.28 22.09 -0.72
CA MET A 859 -11.25 21.74 0.71
C MET A 859 -12.45 20.85 1.08
N GLY A 860 -13.67 21.24 0.67
CA GLY A 860 -14.87 20.45 0.95
C GLY A 860 -14.84 19.06 0.33
N ARG A 861 -14.43 18.94 -0.95
CA ARG A 861 -14.24 17.63 -1.62
C ARG A 861 -13.18 16.77 -0.92
N LEU A 862 -12.10 17.36 -0.44
CA LEU A 862 -11.05 16.65 0.29
C LEU A 862 -11.55 16.13 1.65
N VAL A 863 -12.47 16.83 2.35
CA VAL A 863 -13.16 16.27 3.54
C VAL A 863 -13.91 14.99 3.19
N GLY A 864 -14.63 14.97 2.06
CA GLY A 864 -15.31 13.79 1.55
C GLY A 864 -14.34 12.64 1.19
N LYS A 865 -13.17 12.97 0.64
CA LYS A 865 -12.10 11.98 0.38
C LYS A 865 -11.58 11.38 1.69
N THR A 866 -11.33 12.20 2.72
CA THR A 866 -10.94 11.72 4.06
C THR A 866 -11.95 10.71 4.60
N TRP A 867 -13.26 11.00 4.43
CA TRP A 867 -14.32 10.08 4.87
C TRP A 867 -14.26 8.72 4.18
N LYS A 868 -14.03 8.69 2.87
CA LYS A 868 -13.84 7.44 2.12
C LYS A 868 -12.61 6.68 2.57
N GLN A 869 -11.51 7.38 2.84
CA GLN A 869 -10.26 6.78 3.34
C GLN A 869 -10.46 6.14 4.73
N ASN A 870 -11.18 6.80 5.63
CA ASN A 870 -11.49 6.24 6.95
C ASN A 870 -12.34 4.97 6.84
N GLN A 871 -13.33 4.93 5.93
CA GLN A 871 -14.16 3.76 5.68
C GLN A 871 -13.36 2.59 5.05
N ALA A 872 -12.34 2.90 4.26
CA ALA A 872 -11.46 1.89 3.69
C ALA A 872 -10.58 1.21 4.74
N LEU A 873 -10.17 1.94 5.80
CA LEU A 873 -9.42 1.36 6.93
C LEU A 873 -10.31 0.47 7.81
N ASP A 874 -11.55 0.89 8.08
CA ASP A 874 -12.48 0.12 8.90
C ASP A 874 -13.93 0.32 8.46
N LEU A 875 -14.59 -0.78 8.09
CA LEU A 875 -15.99 -0.78 7.65
C LEU A 875 -16.97 -0.31 8.76
N GLY A 876 -16.60 -0.46 10.01
CA GLY A 876 -17.39 -0.02 11.14
C GLY A 876 -17.36 1.50 11.38
N THR A 877 -16.51 2.23 10.68
CA THR A 877 -16.42 3.69 10.72
C THR A 877 -17.75 4.36 10.31
N ASN A 878 -18.47 3.79 9.33
CA ASN A 878 -19.74 4.30 8.83
C ASN A 878 -20.91 3.37 9.19
N PRO A 879 -21.59 3.57 10.35
CA PRO A 879 -22.75 2.77 10.70
C PRO A 879 -23.93 3.02 9.74
N PRO A 880 -24.80 2.03 9.47
CA PRO A 880 -25.96 2.17 8.58
C PRO A 880 -26.87 3.35 8.90
N ALA A 881 -27.03 3.69 10.18
CA ALA A 881 -27.83 4.82 10.62
C ALA A 881 -27.21 6.18 10.24
N VAL A 882 -25.88 6.29 10.22
CA VAL A 882 -25.17 7.49 9.74
C VAL A 882 -25.23 7.56 8.22
N GLU A 883 -25.06 6.43 7.55
CA GLU A 883 -25.18 6.35 6.08
C GLU A 883 -26.58 6.79 5.60
N ALA A 884 -27.64 6.40 6.32
CA ALA A 884 -28.99 6.84 6.02
C ALA A 884 -29.14 8.37 6.12
N LEU A 885 -28.50 9.02 7.11
CA LEU A 885 -28.51 10.48 7.26
C LEU A 885 -27.73 11.17 6.14
N THR A 886 -26.54 10.69 5.82
CA THR A 886 -25.69 11.31 4.80
C THR A 886 -26.30 11.22 3.41
N ARG A 887 -26.98 10.12 3.07
CA ARG A 887 -27.73 9.98 1.81
C ARG A 887 -28.82 11.04 1.61
N LEU A 888 -29.43 11.56 2.66
CA LEU A 888 -30.47 12.62 2.56
C LEU A 888 -29.91 13.98 2.14
N VAL A 889 -28.59 14.19 2.29
CA VAL A 889 -27.94 15.49 2.12
C VAL A 889 -26.72 15.46 1.21
N ASP A 890 -26.41 14.30 0.61
CA ASP A 890 -25.24 14.09 -0.21
C ASP A 890 -25.12 15.09 -1.37
N ASP A 891 -26.23 15.36 -2.04
CA ASP A 891 -26.31 16.32 -3.16
C ASP A 891 -26.16 17.79 -2.73
N LEU A 892 -26.25 18.09 -1.44
CA LEU A 892 -26.12 19.45 -0.85
C LEU A 892 -24.74 19.72 -0.25
N CYS A 893 -23.92 18.68 -0.05
CA CYS A 893 -22.59 18.77 0.54
C CYS A 893 -21.49 18.75 -0.53
N LEU A 894 -20.39 19.48 -0.25
CA LEU A 894 -19.11 19.27 -0.90
C LEU A 894 -18.40 18.03 -0.33
N GLY A 895 -18.56 17.80 0.96
CA GLY A 895 -18.07 16.64 1.68
C GLY A 895 -18.54 16.63 3.14
N TYR A 896 -18.42 15.49 3.76
CA TYR A 896 -18.75 15.27 5.17
C TYR A 896 -17.93 14.13 5.76
N LYS A 897 -17.83 14.08 7.08
CA LYS A 897 -17.17 12.98 7.81
C LYS A 897 -17.61 12.93 9.29
N LEU A 898 -17.41 11.76 9.89
CA LEU A 898 -17.34 11.66 11.36
C LEU A 898 -15.90 11.94 11.81
N PRO A 899 -15.63 12.89 12.71
CA PRO A 899 -14.32 13.13 13.28
C PRO A 899 -13.78 11.95 14.10
N GLY A 900 -12.45 11.80 14.15
CA GLY A 900 -11.76 10.73 14.85
C GLY A 900 -11.96 9.36 14.18
N ALA A 901 -12.14 8.32 14.98
CA ALA A 901 -12.31 6.93 14.52
C ALA A 901 -13.68 6.66 13.84
N GLY A 902 -14.61 7.59 13.89
CA GLY A 902 -15.97 7.39 13.35
C GLY A 902 -16.83 6.50 14.23
N GLY A 903 -17.80 5.81 13.61
CA GLY A 903 -18.74 4.91 14.30
C GLY A 903 -19.90 5.61 15.02
N GLY A 904 -19.99 6.94 14.97
CA GLY A 904 -21.04 7.76 15.60
C GLY A 904 -20.50 9.09 16.12
N GLY A 905 -21.24 9.72 17.02
CA GLY A 905 -20.91 11.01 17.61
C GLY A 905 -21.35 12.18 16.74
N TYR A 906 -20.45 13.10 16.43
CA TYR A 906 -20.72 14.25 15.58
C TYR A 906 -20.45 13.97 14.11
N LEU A 907 -21.35 14.49 13.25
CA LEU A 907 -21.17 14.53 11.79
C LEU A 907 -20.78 15.97 11.40
N TYR A 908 -19.60 16.15 10.87
CA TYR A 908 -19.13 17.40 10.29
C TYR A 908 -19.43 17.42 8.80
N MET A 909 -20.05 18.50 8.30
CA MET A 909 -20.46 18.67 6.91
C MET A 909 -20.01 20.01 6.38
N VAL A 910 -19.59 20.04 5.12
CA VAL A 910 -19.29 21.25 4.35
C VAL A 910 -20.34 21.38 3.26
N ALA A 911 -21.28 22.29 3.43
CA ALA A 911 -22.33 22.56 2.45
C ALA A 911 -21.75 23.27 1.22
N LYS A 912 -22.41 23.13 0.05
CA LYS A 912 -21.99 23.80 -1.20
C LYS A 912 -22.06 25.31 -1.10
N ASP A 913 -23.11 25.82 -0.42
CA ASP A 913 -23.37 27.24 -0.20
C ASP A 913 -24.30 27.43 1.01
N GLU A 914 -24.64 28.66 1.33
CA GLU A 914 -25.50 29.02 2.46
C GLU A 914 -26.95 28.49 2.31
N ASP A 915 -27.49 28.46 1.09
CA ASP A 915 -28.84 27.91 0.83
C ASP A 915 -28.85 26.38 1.04
N ALA A 916 -27.82 25.69 0.56
CA ALA A 916 -27.62 24.25 0.82
C ALA A 916 -27.52 23.98 2.34
N ALA A 917 -26.76 24.80 3.08
CA ALA A 917 -26.64 24.70 4.53
C ALA A 917 -28.00 24.83 5.25
N ALA A 918 -28.82 25.80 4.86
CA ALA A 918 -30.18 25.98 5.39
C ALA A 918 -31.08 24.78 5.09
N ARG A 919 -30.99 24.22 3.89
CA ARG A 919 -31.73 23.00 3.48
C ARG A 919 -31.31 21.78 4.28
N ILE A 920 -29.99 21.58 4.46
CA ILE A 920 -29.45 20.48 5.28
C ILE A 920 -29.98 20.56 6.71
N ARG A 921 -29.99 21.77 7.35
CA ARG A 921 -30.52 21.98 8.69
C ARG A 921 -31.98 21.56 8.78
N ARG A 922 -32.80 21.92 7.79
CA ARG A 922 -34.22 21.54 7.76
C ARG A 922 -34.38 20.04 7.61
N ILE A 923 -33.73 19.41 6.60
CA ILE A 923 -33.87 17.99 6.29
C ILE A 923 -33.47 17.13 7.51
N LEU A 924 -32.32 17.38 8.12
CA LEU A 924 -31.86 16.58 9.25
C LEU A 924 -32.61 16.88 10.54
N SER A 925 -33.24 18.07 10.71
CA SER A 925 -34.13 18.36 11.85
C SER A 925 -35.47 17.63 11.73
N GLU A 926 -35.97 17.42 10.52
CA GLU A 926 -37.20 16.68 10.22
C GLU A 926 -36.99 15.16 10.27
N ASN A 927 -35.76 14.67 9.98
CA ASN A 927 -35.41 13.25 9.88
C ASN A 927 -34.42 12.83 10.98
N ARG A 928 -34.70 13.14 12.23
CA ARG A 928 -33.82 12.80 13.35
C ARG A 928 -33.74 11.28 13.55
N PRO A 929 -32.55 10.70 13.70
CA PRO A 929 -32.41 9.26 13.99
C PRO A 929 -32.84 8.87 15.41
N ASN A 930 -32.87 9.84 16.34
CA ASN A 930 -33.28 9.69 17.73
C ASN A 930 -33.48 11.05 18.38
N ASP A 931 -34.02 11.07 19.61
CA ASP A 931 -34.36 12.29 20.36
C ASP A 931 -33.14 13.15 20.78
N LYS A 932 -31.93 12.57 20.77
CA LYS A 932 -30.69 13.27 21.15
C LYS A 932 -30.07 14.01 19.97
N ALA A 933 -30.46 13.68 18.77
CA ALA A 933 -29.84 14.22 17.54
C ALA A 933 -30.21 15.71 17.36
N ARG A 934 -29.17 16.52 17.10
CA ARG A 934 -29.34 17.99 16.99
C ARG A 934 -28.15 18.65 16.33
N PHE A 935 -28.36 19.82 15.73
CA PHE A 935 -27.25 20.70 15.32
C PHE A 935 -26.63 21.38 16.55
N VAL A 936 -25.34 21.59 16.52
CA VAL A 936 -24.55 22.31 17.52
C VAL A 936 -23.81 23.43 16.81
N GLU A 937 -23.82 24.62 17.35
CA GLU A 937 -23.03 25.72 16.81
C GLU A 937 -21.57 25.50 17.07
N MET A 938 -20.78 25.60 16.01
CA MET A 938 -19.33 25.51 16.09
C MET A 938 -18.66 26.82 15.66
N SER A 939 -17.58 27.18 16.33
CA SER A 939 -16.74 28.30 15.93
C SER A 939 -15.28 27.99 16.18
N LEU A 940 -14.41 28.55 15.34
CA LEU A 940 -12.96 28.35 15.47
C LEU A 940 -12.46 28.94 16.79
N CYS A 941 -11.59 28.22 17.51
CA CYS A 941 -10.96 28.69 18.75
C CYS A 941 -9.58 29.26 18.46
N GLN A 942 -9.42 30.57 18.66
CA GLN A 942 -8.15 31.27 18.40
C GLN A 942 -7.13 31.20 19.55
N ASN A 943 -7.50 30.63 20.70
CA ASN A 943 -6.65 30.63 21.89
C ASN A 943 -6.08 29.24 22.27
N GLY A 944 -6.76 28.15 21.83
CA GLY A 944 -6.46 26.79 22.26
C GLY A 944 -6.69 26.61 23.78
N PHE A 945 -5.89 25.77 24.43
CA PHE A 945 -5.90 25.61 25.90
C PHE A 945 -5.52 26.91 26.60
N GLN A 946 -6.31 27.24 27.60
CA GLN A 946 -6.06 28.38 28.48
C GLN A 946 -6.10 27.94 29.95
N VAL A 947 -5.27 28.54 30.74
CA VAL A 947 -5.33 28.45 32.23
C VAL A 947 -5.40 29.84 32.81
N SER A 948 -6.19 30.01 33.87
CA SER A 948 -6.31 31.25 34.62
C SER A 948 -6.50 30.95 36.10
N ARG A 949 -6.21 31.93 36.94
CA ARG A 949 -6.40 31.88 38.39
C ARG A 949 -7.44 32.90 38.78
N SER A 950 -8.27 32.57 39.80
CA SER A 950 -9.23 33.53 40.41
C SER A 950 -8.51 34.49 41.32
#